data_edf08a2552aca2bf72052e8d5eb27a80
#
_entry.id   edf08a2552aca2bf72052e8d5eb27a80
#
_cell.length_a   1.000
_cell.length_b   1.000
_cell.length_c   1.000
_cell.angle_alpha   90.00
_cell.angle_beta   90.00
_cell.angle_gamma   90.00
#
_symmetry.space_group_name_H-M   'P 1'
#
loop_
_entity.id
_entity.type
_entity.pdbx_description
1 polymer ?
#
loop_
_entity_poly.entity_id
_entity_poly.type
_entity_poly.pdbx_seq_one_letter_code
_entity_poly.pdbx_strand_id
1 'polypeptide(L)'
;EINRKLTRDQKSIYRGMHGKHSTPKNIPTKESVELFWKGIWEQKSNFNKESTWLQELQAKYCHQAQQTKYRVSPEVLDKVTTKLQNNKAPGPDLLTGYWYKRLSFYRNHLATIFDECLNGDAEIPDWLIAARTKLIPKNSDAHLPNNYRPIACQNIMCKLYTGCLNTFLQDHCQSNQIVTHEQAAGKRGHWGCIDQLLINKMIQDEVISKRRDLACVWLDYQKAFDSVPHDWLIESLRLAKVHPQLVQAIHALTKNWTTRLSIDGSDQKMESDLIHYNKGVLQGDSLSVLLFVLAVNPLSFLLKQRKGYFMGSANERNLDITHLFFVDDLKLYSSNIDQMTHLLDVVTTFSKDIGMEFGQSKCSYMIAKRGKIVEAKDPLEVNGLRIYPLGLNDNYRYLGIDEALSYNGPLNKGKVATEYYKRVRKIWSSELSAYNKMIAHNSFAIPVLVYTFGVLTWSISELDEIDVKTRKLLTLTGNLHRNGDVDRIYMPRSEGGRGLKSVRTAFDIRLISLRQHIIQASDANPFMRKVHQHEGSGVIRIAEELLTSLDLNADPAIAPLECCKSAVKVIHKKRESSFISKVMHGYLAREMRKKPEIDFKTSLSCWSNRKMSSHFEGYIQAIQEQEIGTKYLIRKRLIQSGKEANIDDKCRLCRKHTEDVSHVIAGCERMATRFYLPLRHDEVARFLWNRLRKTHHAEGAFENNEYLCEQKEFIDTCESREYWWNIPVKTCTKVKHNRPDIIVWDHKAKTCFILEVACPLDVNVSLKETEKENIYGQLIRNMQMMYTEYTFTFAPIIVGASGYVTSNLKQHLNNVGFETKSIPSIIRQIQVLAISGTVKIAKTFMKFKS
;
A
#
# COMPACT_ATOMS: atom_id res chain seq x y z
N GLU A 1 -13.50 5.66 -14.34
CA GLU A 1 -14.08 4.90 -13.23
C GLU A 1 -13.04 4.13 -12.44
N ILE A 2 -12.20 3.27 -13.05
CA ILE A 2 -11.18 2.42 -12.39
C ILE A 2 -10.19 3.23 -11.53
N ASN A 3 -9.78 4.41 -11.99
CA ASN A 3 -8.86 5.28 -11.25
C ASN A 3 -9.51 5.90 -9.99
N ARG A 4 -10.81 6.20 -10.01
CA ARG A 4 -11.56 6.65 -8.82
C ARG A 4 -11.74 5.50 -7.83
N LYS A 5 -12.04 4.31 -8.34
CA LYS A 5 -12.22 3.10 -7.53
C LYS A 5 -10.92 2.73 -6.81
N LEU A 6 -9.74 2.81 -7.45
CA LEU A 6 -8.47 2.57 -6.80
C LEU A 6 -8.21 3.53 -5.62
N THR A 7 -8.63 4.79 -5.75
CA THR A 7 -8.47 5.77 -4.66
C THR A 7 -9.40 5.48 -3.48
N ARG A 8 -10.59 4.91 -3.73
CA ARG A 8 -11.60 4.63 -2.70
C ARG A 8 -11.47 3.24 -2.09
N ASP A 9 -11.17 2.24 -2.92
CA ASP A 9 -11.09 0.83 -2.53
C ASP A 9 -10.01 0.07 -3.33
N GLN A 10 -8.76 0.26 -2.91
CA GLN A 10 -7.61 -0.42 -3.51
C GLN A 10 -7.73 -1.93 -3.46
N LYS A 11 -8.27 -2.47 -2.35
CA LYS A 11 -8.39 -3.93 -2.16
C LYS A 11 -9.29 -4.57 -3.20
N SER A 12 -10.39 -3.93 -3.56
CA SER A 12 -11.30 -4.43 -4.61
C SER A 12 -10.61 -4.53 -5.97
N ILE A 13 -9.84 -3.49 -6.35
CA ILE A 13 -9.06 -3.50 -7.60
C ILE A 13 -8.01 -4.62 -7.58
N TYR A 14 -7.26 -4.75 -6.48
CA TYR A 14 -6.22 -5.78 -6.38
C TYR A 14 -6.81 -7.20 -6.38
N ARG A 15 -7.98 -7.43 -5.77
CA ARG A 15 -8.71 -8.70 -5.87
C ARG A 15 -9.08 -9.01 -7.31
N GLY A 16 -9.65 -8.05 -8.05
CA GLY A 16 -9.94 -8.22 -9.47
C GLY A 16 -8.69 -8.54 -10.31
N MET A 17 -7.57 -7.89 -10.00
CA MET A 17 -6.28 -8.19 -10.64
C MET A 17 -5.74 -9.59 -10.28
N HIS A 18 -6.02 -10.12 -9.09
CA HIS A 18 -5.63 -11.49 -8.72
C HIS A 18 -6.36 -12.58 -9.50
N GLY A 19 -7.52 -12.28 -10.05
CA GLY A 19 -8.36 -13.27 -10.74
C GLY A 19 -8.95 -14.34 -9.80
N LYS A 20 -8.94 -14.09 -8.50
CA LYS A 20 -9.40 -15.04 -7.46
C LYS A 20 -10.91 -15.01 -7.18
N HIS A 21 -11.69 -14.31 -7.96
CA HIS A 21 -13.15 -14.34 -7.81
C HIS A 21 -13.85 -14.35 -9.17
N SER A 22 -13.73 -15.45 -9.88
CA SER A 22 -14.90 -15.92 -10.58
C SER A 22 -15.86 -16.40 -9.49
N THR A 23 -17.00 -15.77 -9.36
CA THR A 23 -18.09 -16.32 -8.55
C THR A 23 -18.30 -17.77 -8.97
N PRO A 24 -18.31 -18.73 -8.04
CA PRO A 24 -18.41 -20.14 -8.40
C PRO A 24 -19.71 -20.36 -9.18
N LYS A 25 -19.64 -21.14 -10.26
CA LYS A 25 -20.84 -21.50 -11.04
C LYS A 25 -21.75 -22.45 -10.24
N ASN A 26 -21.16 -23.41 -9.57
CA ASN A 26 -21.88 -24.38 -8.73
C ASN A 26 -21.60 -24.05 -7.26
N ILE A 27 -22.62 -23.68 -6.53
CA ILE A 27 -22.59 -23.48 -5.07
C ILE A 27 -23.35 -24.62 -4.38
N PRO A 28 -23.00 -24.95 -3.12
CA PRO A 28 -23.73 -25.96 -2.38
C PRO A 28 -25.17 -25.51 -2.09
N THR A 29 -26.08 -26.48 -1.90
CA THR A 29 -27.48 -26.18 -1.56
C THR A 29 -27.59 -25.56 -0.16
N LYS A 30 -28.70 -24.84 0.10
CA LYS A 30 -28.97 -24.21 1.40
C LYS A 30 -28.94 -25.27 2.51
N GLU A 31 -29.61 -26.39 2.30
CA GLU A 31 -29.74 -27.48 3.26
C GLU A 31 -28.38 -28.09 3.61
N SER A 32 -27.52 -28.31 2.59
CA SER A 32 -26.19 -28.88 2.81
C SER A 32 -25.28 -27.92 3.60
N VAL A 33 -25.40 -26.62 3.33
CA VAL A 33 -24.64 -25.57 4.06
C VAL A 33 -25.11 -25.46 5.49
N GLU A 34 -26.41 -25.44 5.71
CA GLU A 34 -26.99 -25.36 7.06
C GLU A 34 -26.66 -26.59 7.89
N LEU A 35 -26.87 -27.77 7.34
CA LEU A 35 -26.55 -29.03 8.03
C LEU A 35 -25.08 -29.04 8.47
N PHE A 36 -24.18 -28.64 7.58
CA PHE A 36 -22.75 -28.64 7.87
C PHE A 36 -22.35 -27.62 8.95
N TRP A 37 -22.79 -26.37 8.84
CA TRP A 37 -22.38 -25.34 9.78
C TRP A 37 -23.13 -25.37 11.11
N LYS A 38 -24.43 -25.79 11.12
CA LYS A 38 -25.17 -26.10 12.36
C LYS A 38 -24.50 -27.24 13.11
N GLY A 39 -24.10 -28.30 12.39
CA GLY A 39 -23.35 -29.42 12.98
C GLY A 39 -22.02 -29.02 13.64
N ILE A 40 -21.44 -27.89 13.25
CA ILE A 40 -20.23 -27.35 13.91
C ILE A 40 -20.60 -26.41 15.05
N TRP A 41 -21.42 -25.37 14.80
CA TRP A 41 -21.59 -24.25 15.73
C TRP A 41 -22.70 -24.44 16.77
N GLU A 42 -23.79 -25.15 16.45
CA GLU A 42 -24.91 -25.32 17.38
C GLU A 42 -24.69 -26.46 18.39
N GLN A 43 -23.72 -27.33 18.15
CA GLN A 43 -23.39 -28.39 19.13
C GLN A 43 -22.73 -27.76 20.35
N LYS A 44 -23.30 -28.00 21.51
CA LYS A 44 -22.66 -27.67 22.79
C LYS A 44 -21.49 -28.63 23.00
N SER A 45 -20.34 -28.05 23.32
CA SER A 45 -19.14 -28.80 23.67
C SER A 45 -18.62 -28.21 24.98
N ASN A 46 -18.40 -29.08 25.98
CA ASN A 46 -17.85 -28.67 27.26
C ASN A 46 -16.37 -29.09 27.30
N PHE A 47 -15.56 -28.35 28.03
CA PHE A 47 -14.19 -28.75 28.32
C PHE A 47 -14.17 -29.70 29.55
N ASN A 48 -13.13 -30.51 29.69
CA ASN A 48 -12.91 -31.39 30.83
C ASN A 48 -12.45 -30.58 32.05
N LYS A 49 -13.39 -30.35 33.00
CA LYS A 49 -13.12 -29.58 34.24
C LYS A 49 -12.29 -30.35 35.27
N GLU A 50 -12.19 -31.67 35.15
CA GLU A 50 -11.49 -32.54 36.11
C GLU A 50 -10.04 -32.87 35.62
N SER A 51 -9.59 -32.27 34.56
CA SER A 51 -8.25 -32.52 34.06
C SER A 51 -7.17 -32.07 35.05
N THR A 52 -6.17 -32.93 35.24
CA THR A 52 -5.05 -32.68 36.18
C THR A 52 -4.24 -31.44 35.83
N TRP A 53 -4.01 -31.19 34.55
CA TRP A 53 -3.30 -30.02 34.07
C TRP A 53 -4.05 -28.71 34.40
N LEU A 54 -5.38 -28.73 34.51
CA LEU A 54 -6.18 -27.55 34.88
C LEU A 54 -5.91 -27.10 36.31
N GLN A 55 -5.79 -28.07 37.23
CA GLN A 55 -5.46 -27.78 38.63
C GLN A 55 -4.06 -27.15 38.75
N GLU A 56 -3.07 -27.66 37.96
CA GLU A 56 -1.76 -27.05 37.92
C GLU A 56 -1.79 -25.61 37.39
N LEU A 57 -2.61 -25.35 36.38
CA LEU A 57 -2.79 -24.01 35.84
C LEU A 57 -3.47 -23.05 36.81
N GLN A 58 -4.51 -23.52 37.52
CA GLN A 58 -5.20 -22.71 38.54
C GLN A 58 -4.25 -22.31 39.67
N ALA A 59 -3.29 -23.15 40.01
CA ALA A 59 -2.33 -22.90 41.07
C ALA A 59 -1.18 -21.96 40.67
N LYS A 60 -0.71 -22.03 39.42
CA LYS A 60 0.53 -21.37 38.99
C LYS A 60 0.38 -20.37 37.83
N TYR A 61 -0.63 -20.55 36.96
CA TYR A 61 -0.78 -19.71 35.77
C TYR A 61 -1.37 -18.36 36.13
N CYS A 62 -0.66 -17.29 35.79
CA CYS A 62 -1.08 -15.89 36.00
C CYS A 62 -1.54 -15.51 37.40
N HIS A 63 -1.15 -16.28 38.46
CA HIS A 63 -1.62 -16.03 39.81
C HIS A 63 -1.26 -14.63 40.36
N GLN A 64 -0.19 -14.02 39.88
CA GLN A 64 0.27 -12.67 40.26
C GLN A 64 -0.29 -11.55 39.36
N ALA A 65 -1.11 -11.89 38.36
CA ALA A 65 -1.65 -10.89 37.44
C ALA A 65 -2.61 -9.94 38.16
N GLN A 66 -2.43 -8.65 37.95
CA GLN A 66 -3.28 -7.61 38.57
C GLN A 66 -4.53 -7.41 37.71
N GLN A 67 -5.69 -7.40 38.41
CA GLN A 67 -6.98 -7.13 37.78
C GLN A 67 -7.28 -5.62 37.80
N THR A 68 -7.60 -5.08 36.62
CA THR A 68 -7.99 -3.68 36.48
C THR A 68 -9.44 -3.57 36.07
N LYS A 69 -10.23 -2.76 36.75
CA LYS A 69 -11.58 -2.38 36.32
C LYS A 69 -11.48 -1.36 35.20
N TYR A 70 -12.28 -1.54 34.14
CA TYR A 70 -12.26 -0.71 32.96
C TYR A 70 -13.51 0.15 32.83
N ARG A 71 -13.41 1.23 32.06
CA ARG A 71 -14.49 2.13 31.71
C ARG A 71 -14.42 2.50 30.25
N VAL A 72 -15.57 2.47 29.54
CA VAL A 72 -15.67 2.93 28.17
C VAL A 72 -15.84 4.45 28.18
N SER A 73 -14.73 5.17 27.99
CA SER A 73 -14.77 6.63 27.84
C SER A 73 -14.87 7.04 26.37
N PRO A 74 -15.30 8.30 26.07
CA PRO A 74 -15.30 8.82 24.71
C PRO A 74 -13.95 8.73 24.00
N GLU A 75 -12.84 8.89 24.74
CA GLU A 75 -11.47 8.81 24.19
C GLU A 75 -11.12 7.38 23.76
N VAL A 76 -11.54 6.36 24.53
CA VAL A 76 -11.36 4.95 24.16
C VAL A 76 -12.16 4.66 22.89
N LEU A 77 -13.42 5.10 22.83
CA LEU A 77 -14.28 4.93 21.67
C LEU A 77 -13.73 5.66 20.43
N ASP A 78 -13.18 6.85 20.59
CA ASP A 78 -12.53 7.60 19.51
C ASP A 78 -11.30 6.88 18.95
N LYS A 79 -10.43 6.35 19.80
CA LYS A 79 -9.29 5.53 19.38
C LYS A 79 -9.71 4.32 18.55
N VAL A 80 -10.80 3.68 18.92
CA VAL A 80 -11.35 2.54 18.16
C VAL A 80 -11.99 3.00 16.85
N THR A 81 -12.78 4.08 16.88
CA THR A 81 -13.46 4.64 15.70
C THR A 81 -12.47 5.08 14.63
N THR A 82 -11.35 5.71 15.00
CA THR A 82 -10.32 6.15 14.03
C THR A 82 -9.70 4.99 13.26
N LYS A 83 -9.62 3.79 13.84
CA LYS A 83 -9.09 2.58 13.20
C LYS A 83 -10.07 1.91 12.23
N LEU A 84 -11.37 2.25 12.28
CA LEU A 84 -12.35 1.70 11.33
C LEU A 84 -11.92 1.98 9.88
N GLN A 85 -12.25 1.08 8.97
CA GLN A 85 -12.09 1.31 7.54
C GLN A 85 -13.43 1.75 6.94
N ASN A 86 -13.42 2.83 6.15
CA ASN A 86 -14.64 3.47 5.64
C ASN A 86 -15.54 2.52 4.81
N ASN A 87 -14.93 1.64 4.01
CA ASN A 87 -15.62 0.83 3.00
C ASN A 87 -15.49 -0.68 3.22
N LYS A 88 -15.38 -1.13 4.49
CA LYS A 88 -15.51 -2.56 4.78
C LYS A 88 -16.97 -3.01 4.63
N ALA A 89 -17.15 -4.32 4.34
CA ALA A 89 -18.48 -4.92 4.29
C ALA A 89 -19.24 -4.64 5.59
N PRO A 90 -20.45 -4.06 5.50
CA PRO A 90 -21.27 -3.80 6.67
C PRO A 90 -21.89 -5.08 7.23
N GLY A 91 -22.42 -4.99 8.42
CA GLY A 91 -23.28 -6.00 9.04
C GLY A 91 -24.68 -6.04 8.44
N PRO A 92 -25.64 -6.69 9.15
CA PRO A 92 -27.05 -6.73 8.75
C PRO A 92 -27.70 -5.35 8.60
N ASP A 93 -27.24 -4.35 9.38
CA ASP A 93 -27.73 -2.96 9.33
C ASP A 93 -27.28 -2.17 8.09
N LEU A 94 -26.43 -2.71 7.27
CA LEU A 94 -25.84 -2.10 6.07
C LEU A 94 -25.06 -0.79 6.33
N LEU A 95 -24.84 -0.40 7.57
CA LEU A 95 -24.08 0.79 7.92
C LEU A 95 -22.57 0.53 7.82
N THR A 96 -21.84 1.46 7.19
CA THR A 96 -20.38 1.35 7.02
C THR A 96 -19.63 2.22 8.02
N GLY A 97 -18.36 1.94 8.26
CA GLY A 97 -17.49 2.73 9.13
C GLY A 97 -17.36 4.20 8.73
N TYR A 98 -17.69 4.55 7.49
CA TYR A 98 -17.70 5.94 7.01
C TYR A 98 -18.61 6.83 7.86
N TRP A 99 -19.83 6.39 8.13
CA TRP A 99 -20.82 7.14 8.90
C TRP A 99 -20.35 7.36 10.34
N TYR A 100 -19.90 6.31 11.00
CA TYR A 100 -19.39 6.38 12.38
C TYR A 100 -18.17 7.29 12.54
N LYS A 101 -17.36 7.45 11.51
CA LYS A 101 -16.25 8.42 11.53
C LYS A 101 -16.70 9.87 11.32
N ARG A 102 -17.76 10.10 10.57
CA ARG A 102 -18.24 11.45 10.20
C ARG A 102 -19.21 12.05 11.22
N LEU A 103 -20.04 11.21 11.79
CA LEU A 103 -21.02 11.63 12.78
C LEU A 103 -20.38 11.54 14.18
N SER A 104 -19.89 12.66 14.72
CA SER A 104 -19.20 12.67 16.02
C SER A 104 -20.12 12.93 17.21
N PHE A 105 -21.30 13.49 16.97
CA PHE A 105 -22.24 13.94 18.03
C PHE A 105 -22.75 12.80 18.93
N TYR A 106 -22.84 11.57 18.41
CA TYR A 106 -23.36 10.42 19.16
C TYR A 106 -22.32 9.80 20.11
N ARG A 107 -21.03 10.14 20.00
CA ARG A 107 -19.93 9.40 20.66
C ARG A 107 -20.02 9.36 22.18
N ASN A 108 -20.35 10.49 22.80
CA ASN A 108 -20.49 10.54 24.26
C ASN A 108 -21.62 9.63 24.72
N HIS A 109 -22.79 9.72 24.08
CA HIS A 109 -23.92 8.88 24.39
C HIS A 109 -23.64 7.39 24.18
N LEU A 110 -23.00 7.04 23.04
CA LEU A 110 -22.62 5.66 22.78
C LEU A 110 -21.57 5.13 23.74
N ALA A 111 -20.64 5.96 24.21
CA ALA A 111 -19.68 5.57 25.23
C ALA A 111 -20.36 5.25 26.56
N THR A 112 -21.38 6.04 26.96
CA THR A 112 -22.21 5.77 28.16
C THR A 112 -22.91 4.42 28.03
N ILE A 113 -23.62 4.17 26.93
CA ILE A 113 -24.31 2.89 26.72
C ILE A 113 -23.33 1.70 26.76
N PHE A 114 -22.19 1.84 26.12
CA PHE A 114 -21.17 0.78 26.14
C PHE A 114 -20.56 0.56 27.52
N ASP A 115 -20.47 1.60 28.34
CA ASP A 115 -20.01 1.49 29.71
C ASP A 115 -21.05 0.78 30.58
N GLU A 116 -22.33 1.10 30.42
CA GLU A 116 -23.46 0.39 31.07
C GLU A 116 -23.48 -1.09 30.67
N CYS A 117 -23.33 -1.41 29.37
CA CYS A 117 -23.20 -2.80 28.91
C CYS A 117 -21.96 -3.51 29.48
N LEU A 118 -20.84 -2.83 29.64
CA LEU A 118 -19.62 -3.36 30.21
C LEU A 118 -19.79 -3.68 31.70
N ASN A 119 -20.55 -2.85 32.42
CA ASN A 119 -20.84 -3.06 33.86
C ASN A 119 -21.98 -4.08 34.11
N GLY A 120 -22.74 -4.44 33.09
CA GLY A 120 -23.91 -5.28 33.18
C GLY A 120 -25.19 -4.54 33.59
N ASP A 121 -25.16 -3.21 33.58
CA ASP A 121 -26.29 -2.34 33.90
C ASP A 121 -27.30 -2.22 32.74
N ALA A 122 -26.87 -2.56 31.52
CA ALA A 122 -27.68 -2.62 30.30
C ALA A 122 -27.47 -3.93 29.54
N GLU A 123 -28.54 -4.49 28.99
CA GLU A 123 -28.49 -5.66 28.13
C GLU A 123 -28.05 -5.29 26.73
N ILE A 124 -27.28 -6.19 26.09
CA ILE A 124 -26.85 -6.01 24.70
C ILE A 124 -27.96 -6.54 23.80
N PRO A 125 -28.59 -5.70 22.95
CA PRO A 125 -29.68 -6.11 22.07
C PRO A 125 -29.24 -7.16 21.03
N ASP A 126 -30.07 -8.15 20.73
CA ASP A 126 -29.80 -9.23 19.77
C ASP A 126 -29.45 -8.71 18.38
N TRP A 127 -30.14 -7.63 17.91
CA TRP A 127 -29.87 -7.03 16.61
C TRP A 127 -28.44 -6.47 16.52
N LEU A 128 -27.85 -6.06 17.63
CA LEU A 128 -26.49 -5.52 17.67
C LEU A 128 -25.46 -6.65 17.47
N ILE A 129 -25.71 -7.80 18.09
CA ILE A 129 -24.82 -8.96 18.11
C ILE A 129 -24.93 -9.78 16.82
N ALA A 130 -26.11 -9.79 16.20
CA ALA A 130 -26.36 -10.55 14.97
C ALA A 130 -25.35 -10.25 13.87
N ALA A 131 -24.81 -11.27 13.25
CA ALA A 131 -23.86 -11.16 12.15
C ALA A 131 -24.45 -11.69 10.83
N ARG A 132 -23.88 -11.25 9.72
CA ARG A 132 -24.01 -11.86 8.41
C ARG A 132 -22.67 -12.47 8.04
N THR A 133 -22.61 -13.80 7.92
CA THR A 133 -21.37 -14.48 7.59
C THR A 133 -21.32 -14.79 6.09
N LYS A 134 -20.34 -14.21 5.43
CA LYS A 134 -20.07 -14.51 4.01
C LYS A 134 -19.14 -15.71 3.89
N LEU A 135 -19.57 -16.73 3.20
CA LEU A 135 -18.77 -17.91 2.90
C LEU A 135 -17.93 -17.66 1.65
N ILE A 136 -16.59 -17.71 1.82
CA ILE A 136 -15.60 -17.48 0.74
C ILE A 136 -14.94 -18.81 0.39
N PRO A 137 -14.96 -19.25 -0.88
CA PRO A 137 -14.33 -20.50 -1.29
C PRO A 137 -12.81 -20.47 -1.05
N LYS A 138 -12.25 -21.57 -0.51
CA LYS A 138 -10.82 -21.74 -0.26
C LYS A 138 -10.07 -22.16 -1.53
N ASN A 139 -10.71 -22.91 -2.39
CA ASN A 139 -10.17 -23.46 -3.64
C ASN A 139 -11.23 -23.43 -4.76
N SER A 140 -10.93 -24.03 -5.90
CA SER A 140 -11.82 -24.12 -7.05
C SER A 140 -13.00 -25.09 -6.85
N ASP A 141 -12.91 -25.97 -5.84
CA ASP A 141 -13.91 -26.95 -5.52
C ASP A 141 -14.96 -26.36 -4.57
N ALA A 142 -15.86 -25.58 -5.15
CA ALA A 142 -16.81 -24.74 -4.44
C ALA A 142 -18.19 -25.41 -4.16
N HIS A 143 -18.38 -26.69 -4.51
CA HIS A 143 -19.63 -27.40 -4.27
C HIS A 143 -19.73 -27.99 -2.87
N LEU A 144 -18.60 -28.10 -2.12
CA LEU A 144 -18.58 -28.68 -0.78
C LEU A 144 -18.57 -27.58 0.29
N PRO A 145 -19.47 -27.61 1.29
CA PRO A 145 -19.54 -26.62 2.37
C PRO A 145 -18.25 -26.50 3.19
N ASN A 146 -17.47 -27.58 3.35
CA ASN A 146 -16.19 -27.55 4.09
C ASN A 146 -15.09 -26.76 3.40
N ASN A 147 -15.20 -26.53 2.08
CA ASN A 147 -14.25 -25.77 1.29
C ASN A 147 -14.47 -24.26 1.36
N TYR A 148 -15.30 -23.81 2.29
CA TYR A 148 -15.52 -22.38 2.52
C TYR A 148 -14.88 -21.91 3.82
N ARG A 149 -14.49 -20.61 3.82
CA ARG A 149 -14.08 -19.87 5.00
C ARG A 149 -15.21 -18.93 5.39
N PRO A 150 -15.74 -19.02 6.60
CA PRO A 150 -16.77 -18.10 7.09
C PRO A 150 -16.14 -16.77 7.50
N ILE A 151 -16.60 -15.65 6.94
CA ILE A 151 -16.18 -14.30 7.32
C ILE A 151 -17.36 -13.55 7.88
N ALA A 152 -17.38 -13.35 9.18
CA ALA A 152 -18.46 -12.67 9.88
C ALA A 152 -18.42 -11.17 9.63
N CYS A 153 -19.53 -10.62 9.14
CA CYS A 153 -19.77 -9.19 8.96
C CYS A 153 -20.76 -8.75 10.03
N GLN A 154 -20.24 -8.28 11.16
CA GLN A 154 -21.02 -7.72 12.28
C GLN A 154 -21.39 -6.27 12.00
N ASN A 155 -22.42 -5.77 12.66
CA ASN A 155 -22.75 -4.35 12.72
C ASN A 155 -21.55 -3.53 13.19
N ILE A 156 -21.32 -2.37 12.60
CA ILE A 156 -20.16 -1.53 12.95
C ILE A 156 -20.23 -1.08 14.41
N MET A 157 -21.43 -0.86 14.94
CA MET A 157 -21.63 -0.53 16.35
C MET A 157 -21.15 -1.68 17.28
N CYS A 158 -21.45 -2.93 16.94
CA CYS A 158 -20.91 -4.10 17.65
C CYS A 158 -19.38 -4.13 17.57
N LYS A 159 -18.80 -3.88 16.40
CA LYS A 159 -17.31 -3.80 16.22
C LYS A 159 -16.67 -2.66 17.02
N LEU A 160 -17.38 -1.58 17.27
CA LEU A 160 -16.91 -0.52 18.16
C LEU A 160 -16.87 -1.01 19.60
N TYR A 161 -17.93 -1.67 20.06
CA TYR A 161 -17.98 -2.24 21.40
C TYR A 161 -16.91 -3.32 21.60
N THR A 162 -16.87 -4.34 20.75
CA THR A 162 -15.83 -5.40 20.82
C THR A 162 -14.42 -4.83 20.65
N GLY A 163 -14.26 -3.74 19.91
CA GLY A 163 -13.00 -2.99 19.79
C GLY A 163 -12.57 -2.33 21.11
N CYS A 164 -13.50 -1.82 21.91
CA CYS A 164 -13.22 -1.31 23.27
C CYS A 164 -12.81 -2.46 24.20
N LEU A 165 -13.57 -3.56 24.22
CA LEU A 165 -13.23 -4.75 25.00
C LEU A 165 -11.87 -5.32 24.61
N ASN A 166 -11.57 -5.41 23.32
CA ASN A 166 -10.27 -5.85 22.83
C ASN A 166 -9.13 -4.91 23.28
N THR A 167 -9.39 -3.61 23.37
CA THR A 167 -8.39 -2.65 23.86
C THR A 167 -8.06 -2.95 25.32
N PHE A 168 -9.07 -3.14 26.16
CA PHE A 168 -8.91 -3.46 27.58
C PHE A 168 -8.22 -4.81 27.79
N LEU A 169 -8.63 -5.82 27.05
CA LEU A 169 -8.03 -7.15 27.12
C LEU A 169 -6.57 -7.15 26.68
N GLN A 170 -6.22 -6.39 25.64
CA GLN A 170 -4.83 -6.20 25.22
C GLN A 170 -4.00 -5.46 26.27
N ASP A 171 -4.56 -4.44 26.92
CA ASP A 171 -3.87 -3.71 27.99
C ASP A 171 -3.60 -4.64 29.18
N HIS A 172 -4.57 -5.48 29.56
CA HIS A 172 -4.40 -6.51 30.59
C HIS A 172 -3.29 -7.50 30.23
N CYS A 173 -3.34 -8.05 29.01
CA CYS A 173 -2.34 -9.02 28.57
C CYS A 173 -0.93 -8.42 28.51
N GLN A 174 -0.80 -7.17 28.11
CA GLN A 174 0.50 -6.50 28.00
C GLN A 174 1.07 -6.14 29.38
N SER A 175 0.26 -5.55 30.27
CA SER A 175 0.70 -5.12 31.60
C SER A 175 1.11 -6.30 32.47
N ASN A 176 0.44 -7.44 32.33
CA ASN A 176 0.69 -8.65 33.11
C ASN A 176 1.52 -9.71 32.36
N GLN A 177 2.00 -9.44 31.14
CA GLN A 177 2.78 -10.37 30.31
C GLN A 177 2.14 -11.75 30.14
N ILE A 178 0.80 -11.78 29.98
CA ILE A 178 0.00 -13.00 29.96
C ILE A 178 0.37 -13.90 28.77
N VAL A 179 0.44 -13.33 27.56
CA VAL A 179 0.73 -14.11 26.35
C VAL A 179 2.21 -14.42 26.28
N THR A 180 2.55 -15.71 26.19
CA THR A 180 3.94 -16.21 26.23
C THR A 180 4.75 -15.73 25.02
N HIS A 181 6.10 -15.74 25.12
CA HIS A 181 6.98 -15.26 24.05
C HIS A 181 6.90 -16.14 22.78
N GLU A 182 6.52 -17.39 22.94
CA GLU A 182 6.34 -18.37 21.87
C GLU A 182 5.14 -18.05 20.96
N GLN A 183 4.15 -17.32 21.46
CA GLN A 183 3.01 -16.85 20.66
C GLN A 183 3.29 -15.46 20.10
N ALA A 184 3.38 -15.33 18.76
CA ALA A 184 3.66 -14.05 18.10
C ALA A 184 2.39 -13.30 17.64
N ALA A 185 1.22 -13.91 17.75
CA ALA A 185 -0.05 -13.26 17.40
C ALA A 185 -0.69 -12.57 18.61
N GLY A 186 -1.54 -11.59 18.35
CA GLY A 186 -2.33 -10.90 19.40
C GLY A 186 -1.54 -9.95 20.31
N LYS A 187 -0.26 -9.68 20.02
CA LYS A 187 0.62 -8.79 20.79
C LYS A 187 0.88 -7.48 20.09
N ARG A 188 0.91 -6.37 20.82
CA ARG A 188 1.36 -5.07 20.31
C ARG A 188 2.88 -5.03 20.22
N GLY A 189 3.43 -4.39 19.17
CA GLY A 189 4.88 -4.22 18.99
C GLY A 189 5.62 -5.42 18.41
N HIS A 190 4.96 -6.54 18.15
CA HIS A 190 5.50 -7.71 17.48
C HIS A 190 5.22 -7.69 15.97
N TRP A 191 6.14 -8.28 15.20
CA TRP A 191 5.99 -8.37 13.75
C TRP A 191 5.37 -9.71 13.30
N GLY A 192 4.87 -10.48 14.25
CA GLY A 192 4.07 -11.68 14.01
C GLY A 192 4.84 -12.77 13.26
N CYS A 193 4.38 -13.13 12.06
CA CYS A 193 5.01 -14.21 11.27
C CYS A 193 6.51 -14.03 11.06
N ILE A 194 6.99 -12.78 10.97
CA ILE A 194 8.42 -12.53 10.71
C ILE A 194 9.26 -12.89 11.93
N ASP A 195 8.80 -12.56 13.14
CA ASP A 195 9.53 -12.93 14.37
C ASP A 195 9.65 -14.46 14.47
N GLN A 196 8.55 -15.17 14.20
CA GLN A 196 8.55 -16.64 14.18
C GLN A 196 9.49 -17.22 13.12
N LEU A 197 9.48 -16.67 11.92
CA LEU A 197 10.37 -17.13 10.84
C LEU A 197 11.85 -16.84 11.15
N LEU A 198 12.17 -15.73 11.81
CA LEU A 198 13.54 -15.42 12.21
C LEU A 198 14.03 -16.37 13.31
N ILE A 199 13.19 -16.64 14.33
CA ILE A 199 13.51 -17.59 15.39
C ILE A 199 13.69 -18.99 14.81
N ASN A 200 12.76 -19.45 13.97
CA ASN A 200 12.83 -20.73 13.30
C ASN A 200 14.08 -20.87 12.43
N LYS A 201 14.42 -19.82 11.66
CA LYS A 201 15.66 -19.79 10.86
C LYS A 201 16.89 -19.94 11.73
N MET A 202 16.96 -19.21 12.83
CA MET A 202 18.10 -19.29 13.77
C MET A 202 18.26 -20.72 14.33
N ILE A 203 17.15 -21.40 14.70
CA ILE A 203 17.19 -22.80 15.15
C ILE A 203 17.73 -23.70 14.05
N GLN A 204 17.21 -23.57 12.83
CA GLN A 204 17.63 -24.36 11.66
C GLN A 204 19.14 -24.16 11.35
N ASP A 205 19.60 -22.90 11.33
CA ASP A 205 20.99 -22.55 11.08
C ASP A 205 21.91 -23.10 12.18
N GLU A 206 21.48 -23.08 13.45
CA GLU A 206 22.22 -23.66 14.57
C GLU A 206 22.31 -25.18 14.48
N VAL A 207 21.22 -25.88 14.16
CA VAL A 207 21.19 -27.32 13.99
C VAL A 207 22.18 -27.77 12.90
N ILE A 208 22.16 -27.08 11.76
CA ILE A 208 23.02 -27.40 10.62
C ILE A 208 24.49 -27.09 10.94
N SER A 209 24.80 -25.88 11.43
CA SER A 209 26.16 -25.42 11.64
C SER A 209 26.87 -26.16 12.79
N LYS A 210 26.15 -26.43 13.89
CA LYS A 210 26.68 -27.16 15.06
C LYS A 210 26.47 -28.68 14.98
N ARG A 211 25.93 -29.19 13.87
CA ARG A 211 25.63 -30.62 13.64
C ARG A 211 24.83 -31.25 14.80
N ARG A 212 23.76 -30.56 15.23
CA ARG A 212 22.91 -31.03 16.33
C ARG A 212 21.77 -31.92 15.81
N ASP A 213 21.17 -32.66 16.75
CA ASP A 213 19.93 -33.41 16.52
C ASP A 213 18.71 -32.53 16.76
N LEU A 214 17.66 -32.71 15.97
CA LEU A 214 16.41 -31.99 16.05
C LEU A 214 15.25 -32.88 15.62
N ALA A 215 14.17 -32.88 16.40
CA ALA A 215 12.87 -33.34 15.96
C ALA A 215 11.91 -32.14 15.90
N CYS A 216 11.19 -32.02 14.79
CA CYS A 216 10.17 -30.97 14.57
C CYS A 216 8.84 -31.61 14.20
N VAL A 217 7.76 -31.04 14.70
CA VAL A 217 6.39 -31.40 14.32
C VAL A 217 5.62 -30.12 13.97
N TRP A 218 4.90 -30.14 12.85
CA TRP A 218 3.93 -29.11 12.47
C TRP A 218 2.53 -29.63 12.70
N LEU A 219 1.72 -28.87 13.43
CA LEU A 219 0.36 -29.21 13.80
C LEU A 219 -0.60 -28.14 13.30
N ASP A 220 -1.69 -28.54 12.67
CA ASP A 220 -2.78 -27.69 12.19
C ASP A 220 -4.10 -28.13 12.84
N TYR A 221 -4.79 -27.23 13.52
CA TYR A 221 -6.10 -27.52 14.10
C TYR A 221 -7.18 -27.53 13.02
N GLN A 222 -8.10 -28.49 13.13
CA GLN A 222 -9.26 -28.55 12.24
C GLN A 222 -10.24 -27.43 12.60
N LYS A 223 -10.40 -26.44 11.69
CA LYS A 223 -11.33 -25.32 11.88
C LYS A 223 -11.16 -24.64 13.27
N ALA A 224 -9.93 -24.33 13.63
CA ALA A 224 -9.54 -23.80 14.95
C ALA A 224 -10.51 -22.74 15.49
N PHE A 225 -10.78 -21.68 14.74
CA PHE A 225 -11.67 -20.59 15.15
C PHE A 225 -13.13 -21.04 15.35
N ASP A 226 -13.56 -22.08 14.67
CA ASP A 226 -14.94 -22.56 14.68
C ASP A 226 -15.19 -23.61 15.79
N SER A 227 -14.13 -24.11 16.46
CA SER A 227 -14.22 -25.27 17.36
C SER A 227 -14.08 -24.96 18.85
N VAL A 228 -13.54 -23.81 19.24
CA VAL A 228 -13.29 -23.49 20.68
C VAL A 228 -14.59 -23.41 21.46
N PRO A 229 -14.78 -24.24 22.53
CA PRO A 229 -15.96 -24.14 23.40
C PRO A 229 -16.04 -22.80 24.12
N HIS A 230 -17.22 -22.21 24.21
CA HIS A 230 -17.40 -20.94 24.88
C HIS A 230 -17.09 -21.07 26.39
N ASP A 231 -17.43 -22.19 27.05
CA ASP A 231 -17.12 -22.42 28.45
C ASP A 231 -15.61 -22.42 28.71
N TRP A 232 -14.82 -23.05 27.80
CA TRP A 232 -13.36 -23.00 27.89
C TRP A 232 -12.82 -21.59 27.65
N LEU A 233 -13.40 -20.89 26.69
CA LEU A 233 -13.00 -19.52 26.37
C LEU A 233 -13.17 -18.61 27.62
N ILE A 234 -14.30 -18.73 28.32
CA ILE A 234 -14.55 -17.96 29.54
C ILE A 234 -13.61 -18.42 30.66
N GLU A 235 -13.36 -19.71 30.81
CA GLU A 235 -12.45 -20.23 31.83
C GLU A 235 -11.01 -19.78 31.57
N SER A 236 -10.56 -19.75 30.31
CA SER A 236 -9.22 -19.24 29.95
C SER A 236 -9.03 -17.76 30.33
N LEU A 237 -10.08 -16.94 30.23
CA LEU A 237 -10.04 -15.54 30.71
C LEU A 237 -9.95 -15.47 32.24
N ARG A 238 -10.63 -16.35 32.98
CA ARG A 238 -10.54 -16.44 34.44
C ARG A 238 -9.15 -16.88 34.88
N LEU A 239 -8.58 -17.91 34.23
CA LEU A 239 -7.21 -18.36 34.45
C LEU A 239 -6.19 -17.25 34.21
N ALA A 240 -6.39 -16.44 33.16
CA ALA A 240 -5.58 -15.25 32.84
C ALA A 240 -5.84 -14.08 33.82
N LYS A 241 -6.68 -14.26 34.88
CA LYS A 241 -7.02 -13.23 35.86
C LYS A 241 -7.58 -11.96 35.23
N VAL A 242 -8.33 -12.08 34.13
CA VAL A 242 -9.07 -10.96 33.56
C VAL A 242 -10.14 -10.50 34.54
N HIS A 243 -10.35 -9.18 34.67
CA HIS A 243 -11.32 -8.64 35.62
C HIS A 243 -12.73 -9.20 35.35
N PRO A 244 -13.50 -9.63 36.38
CA PRO A 244 -14.83 -10.25 36.25
C PRO A 244 -15.80 -9.44 35.35
N GLN A 245 -15.79 -8.10 35.46
CA GLN A 245 -16.56 -7.18 34.62
C GLN A 245 -16.34 -7.47 33.12
N LEU A 246 -15.08 -7.57 32.69
CA LEU A 246 -14.74 -7.82 31.29
C LEU A 246 -15.09 -9.25 30.87
N VAL A 247 -14.90 -10.22 31.78
CA VAL A 247 -15.29 -11.63 31.54
C VAL A 247 -16.80 -11.74 31.36
N GLN A 248 -17.59 -11.07 32.17
CA GLN A 248 -19.07 -11.06 32.09
C GLN A 248 -19.54 -10.41 30.79
N ALA A 249 -18.96 -9.27 30.38
CA ALA A 249 -19.29 -8.60 29.14
C ALA A 249 -18.98 -9.49 27.90
N ILE A 250 -17.86 -10.20 27.90
CA ILE A 250 -17.49 -11.14 26.84
C ILE A 250 -18.44 -12.35 26.84
N HIS A 251 -18.79 -12.85 28.02
CA HIS A 251 -19.72 -13.97 28.15
C HIS A 251 -21.12 -13.60 27.62
N ALA A 252 -21.64 -12.42 27.94
CA ALA A 252 -22.92 -11.92 27.42
C ALA A 252 -22.93 -11.84 25.88
N LEU A 253 -21.80 -11.41 25.27
CA LEU A 253 -21.67 -11.40 23.83
C LEU A 253 -21.67 -12.82 23.24
N THR A 254 -20.82 -13.72 23.77
CA THR A 254 -20.62 -15.06 23.21
C THR A 254 -21.86 -15.91 23.29
N LYS A 255 -22.62 -15.81 24.38
CA LYS A 255 -23.86 -16.56 24.62
C LYS A 255 -24.94 -16.27 23.56
N ASN A 256 -24.96 -15.04 23.02
CA ASN A 256 -26.03 -14.58 22.14
C ASN A 256 -25.56 -14.40 20.66
N TRP A 257 -24.38 -14.89 20.31
CA TRP A 257 -23.91 -14.79 18.93
C TRP A 257 -24.78 -15.59 17.97
N THR A 258 -25.26 -14.89 16.94
CA THR A 258 -26.05 -15.48 15.87
C THR A 258 -25.57 -15.01 14.51
N THR A 259 -25.84 -15.79 13.48
CA THR A 259 -25.48 -15.42 12.09
C THR A 259 -26.43 -15.99 11.06
N ARG A 260 -26.48 -15.32 9.87
CA ARG A 260 -26.99 -15.89 8.63
C ARG A 260 -25.84 -16.07 7.65
N LEU A 261 -25.75 -17.25 7.03
CA LEU A 261 -24.74 -17.55 6.03
C LEU A 261 -25.17 -17.04 4.67
N SER A 262 -24.22 -16.55 3.89
CA SER A 262 -24.47 -16.15 2.49
C SER A 262 -23.34 -16.57 1.56
N ILE A 263 -23.71 -17.07 0.36
CA ILE A 263 -22.82 -17.37 -0.75
C ILE A 263 -23.29 -16.59 -1.98
N ASP A 264 -22.39 -15.86 -2.64
CA ASP A 264 -22.68 -15.27 -3.95
C ASP A 264 -22.13 -16.22 -5.03
N GLY A 265 -23.02 -16.87 -5.76
CA GLY A 265 -22.71 -17.61 -6.99
C GLY A 265 -22.84 -16.71 -8.22
N SER A 266 -22.46 -17.21 -9.42
CA SER A 266 -22.61 -16.46 -10.68
C SER A 266 -24.08 -16.19 -11.04
N ASP A 267 -24.93 -17.16 -10.81
CA ASP A 267 -26.33 -17.16 -11.24
C ASP A 267 -27.32 -17.27 -10.06
N GLN A 268 -26.82 -17.58 -8.87
CA GLN A 268 -27.62 -17.80 -7.68
C GLN A 268 -26.97 -17.17 -6.45
N LYS A 269 -27.81 -16.66 -5.55
CA LYS A 269 -27.42 -16.25 -4.21
C LYS A 269 -28.08 -17.16 -3.19
N MET A 270 -27.31 -17.69 -2.27
CA MET A 270 -27.79 -18.53 -1.19
C MET A 270 -27.73 -17.73 0.11
N GLU A 271 -28.78 -17.82 0.91
CA GLU A 271 -28.84 -17.27 2.27
C GLU A 271 -29.48 -18.30 3.21
N SER A 272 -28.84 -18.58 4.36
CA SER A 272 -29.34 -19.53 5.35
C SER A 272 -30.37 -18.93 6.30
N ASP A 273 -31.04 -19.80 7.04
CA ASP A 273 -31.74 -19.40 8.25
C ASP A 273 -30.77 -18.96 9.35
N LEU A 274 -31.28 -18.44 10.47
CA LEU A 274 -30.50 -18.04 11.62
C LEU A 274 -29.79 -19.26 12.24
N ILE A 275 -28.52 -19.12 12.53
CA ILE A 275 -27.67 -20.15 13.15
C ILE A 275 -27.07 -19.55 14.42
N HIS A 276 -27.11 -20.31 15.52
CA HIS A 276 -26.55 -19.95 16.80
C HIS A 276 -25.13 -20.46 16.96
N TYR A 277 -24.28 -19.63 17.58
CA TYR A 277 -22.92 -20.03 17.95
C TYR A 277 -22.90 -20.52 19.41
N ASN A 278 -22.85 -21.81 19.63
CA ASN A 278 -22.62 -22.42 20.94
C ASN A 278 -21.14 -22.72 21.19
N LYS A 279 -20.33 -22.69 20.13
CA LYS A 279 -18.87 -22.77 20.17
C LYS A 279 -18.25 -22.00 19.00
N GLY A 280 -16.95 -21.75 19.10
CA GLY A 280 -16.18 -21.00 18.11
C GLY A 280 -16.20 -19.48 18.33
N VAL A 281 -15.38 -18.76 17.58
CA VAL A 281 -15.27 -17.31 17.61
C VAL A 281 -15.47 -16.73 16.22
N LEU A 282 -16.05 -15.54 16.11
CA LEU A 282 -16.43 -14.92 14.84
C LEU A 282 -15.20 -14.48 14.03
N GLN A 283 -14.97 -15.13 12.88
CA GLN A 283 -13.88 -14.75 11.97
C GLN A 283 -14.16 -13.40 11.29
N GLY A 284 -13.51 -12.35 11.76
CA GLY A 284 -13.69 -10.97 11.23
C GLY A 284 -13.88 -9.91 12.30
N ASP A 285 -13.99 -10.31 13.55
CA ASP A 285 -13.93 -9.42 14.72
C ASP A 285 -12.48 -9.31 15.22
N SER A 286 -12.10 -8.11 15.69
CA SER A 286 -10.78 -7.85 16.28
C SER A 286 -10.57 -8.54 17.64
N LEU A 287 -11.63 -8.70 18.42
CA LEU A 287 -11.60 -9.37 19.71
C LEU A 287 -11.35 -10.88 19.56
N SER A 288 -11.91 -11.51 18.54
CA SER A 288 -11.85 -12.97 18.34
C SER A 288 -10.43 -13.54 18.25
N VAL A 289 -9.49 -12.81 17.65
CA VAL A 289 -8.10 -13.26 17.55
C VAL A 289 -7.46 -13.37 18.94
N LEU A 290 -7.65 -12.37 19.79
CA LEU A 290 -7.08 -12.37 21.14
C LEU A 290 -7.76 -13.39 22.04
N LEU A 291 -9.08 -13.57 21.91
CA LEU A 291 -9.80 -14.62 22.62
C LEU A 291 -9.27 -16.02 22.27
N PHE A 292 -9.05 -16.29 20.99
CA PHE A 292 -8.46 -17.56 20.56
C PHE A 292 -7.03 -17.73 21.09
N VAL A 293 -6.20 -16.71 21.00
CA VAL A 293 -4.83 -16.74 21.54
C VAL A 293 -4.84 -17.05 23.05
N LEU A 294 -5.74 -16.43 23.81
CA LEU A 294 -5.87 -16.72 25.25
C LEU A 294 -6.40 -18.12 25.53
N ALA A 295 -7.26 -18.67 24.68
CA ALA A 295 -7.75 -20.04 24.83
C ALA A 295 -6.65 -21.09 24.63
N VAL A 296 -5.66 -20.84 23.77
CA VAL A 296 -4.53 -21.77 23.51
C VAL A 296 -3.26 -21.42 24.32
N ASN A 297 -3.18 -20.24 24.93
CA ASN A 297 -2.02 -19.81 25.69
C ASN A 297 -1.69 -20.69 26.92
N PRO A 298 -2.66 -21.28 27.65
CA PRO A 298 -2.39 -22.27 28.70
C PRO A 298 -1.56 -23.47 28.23
N LEU A 299 -1.79 -23.95 26.99
CA LEU A 299 -0.96 -25.00 26.40
C LEU A 299 0.50 -24.59 26.29
N SER A 300 0.75 -23.33 25.93
CA SER A 300 2.11 -22.79 25.88
C SER A 300 2.82 -22.86 27.24
N PHE A 301 2.09 -22.56 28.31
CA PHE A 301 2.59 -22.68 29.68
C PHE A 301 2.92 -24.13 30.06
N LEU A 302 2.09 -25.10 29.69
CA LEU A 302 2.30 -26.54 29.98
C LEU A 302 3.51 -27.08 29.19
N LEU A 303 3.65 -26.69 27.92
CA LEU A 303 4.77 -27.09 27.07
C LEU A 303 6.11 -26.57 27.60
N LYS A 304 6.15 -25.34 28.11
CA LYS A 304 7.37 -24.73 28.70
C LYS A 304 7.89 -25.48 29.95
N GLN A 305 7.10 -26.31 30.57
CA GLN A 305 7.50 -27.14 31.71
C GLN A 305 8.20 -28.45 31.25
N ARG A 306 8.25 -28.68 29.93
CA ARG A 306 8.85 -29.88 29.34
C ARG A 306 10.19 -29.54 28.68
N LYS A 307 11.00 -30.58 28.39
CA LYS A 307 12.25 -30.42 27.66
C LYS A 307 11.98 -30.25 26.18
N GLY A 308 12.60 -29.24 25.58
CA GLY A 308 12.56 -28.94 24.16
C GLY A 308 13.92 -29.06 23.47
N TYR A 309 14.09 -28.27 22.39
CA TYR A 309 15.39 -28.09 21.76
C TYR A 309 16.18 -27.04 22.54
N PHE A 310 17.38 -27.42 23.00
CA PHE A 310 18.23 -26.51 23.76
C PHE A 310 19.03 -25.59 22.81
N MET A 311 18.76 -24.28 22.93
CA MET A 311 19.45 -23.23 22.16
C MET A 311 20.55 -22.62 23.02
N GLY A 312 21.79 -22.93 22.78
CA GLY A 312 22.89 -22.28 23.51
C GLY A 312 24.13 -23.12 23.68
N SER A 313 25.08 -22.59 24.46
CA SER A 313 26.26 -23.32 24.95
C SER A 313 25.98 -23.93 26.34
N ALA A 314 26.77 -24.88 26.75
CA ALA A 314 26.61 -25.59 28.03
C ALA A 314 26.57 -24.64 29.28
N ASN A 315 27.07 -23.42 29.13
CA ASN A 315 27.12 -22.41 30.20
C ASN A 315 25.86 -21.51 30.25
N GLU A 316 24.95 -21.59 29.27
CA GLU A 316 23.73 -20.81 29.22
C GLU A 316 22.54 -21.64 29.71
N ARG A 317 22.22 -21.55 30.96
CA ARG A 317 21.09 -22.29 31.56
C ARG A 317 19.72 -21.74 31.08
N ASN A 318 18.79 -22.64 30.68
CA ASN A 318 17.38 -22.44 30.48
C ASN A 318 16.91 -21.69 29.21
N LEU A 319 17.44 -22.05 28.04
CA LEU A 319 16.87 -21.60 26.78
C LEU A 319 16.40 -22.79 25.93
N ASP A 320 15.49 -23.56 26.51
CA ASP A 320 14.80 -24.62 25.77
C ASP A 320 13.64 -24.00 25.00
N ILE A 321 13.58 -24.28 23.70
CA ILE A 321 12.38 -23.99 22.92
C ILE A 321 11.63 -25.28 22.68
N THR A 322 10.39 -25.31 23.14
CA THR A 322 9.48 -26.44 22.96
C THR A 322 8.55 -26.25 21.78
N HIS A 323 8.17 -25.01 21.51
CA HIS A 323 7.18 -24.69 20.49
C HIS A 323 7.25 -23.23 20.00
N LEU A 324 6.62 -22.98 18.88
CA LEU A 324 6.26 -21.67 18.37
C LEU A 324 4.80 -21.69 17.95
N PHE A 325 4.05 -20.64 18.33
CA PHE A 325 2.66 -20.43 17.96
C PHE A 325 2.48 -19.18 17.09
N PHE A 326 1.69 -19.30 16.04
CA PHE A 326 1.13 -18.14 15.36
C PHE A 326 -0.38 -18.32 15.16
N VAL A 327 -1.17 -17.80 16.08
CA VAL A 327 -2.60 -18.02 16.24
C VAL A 327 -2.84 -19.50 16.51
N ASP A 328 -3.22 -20.29 15.50
CA ASP A 328 -3.50 -21.74 15.50
C ASP A 328 -2.36 -22.58 14.93
N ASP A 329 -1.46 -21.99 14.14
CA ASP A 329 -0.29 -22.70 13.60
C ASP A 329 0.70 -23.02 14.73
N LEU A 330 0.82 -24.30 15.10
CA LEU A 330 1.72 -24.80 16.15
C LEU A 330 2.87 -25.58 15.53
N LYS A 331 4.10 -25.21 15.89
CA LYS A 331 5.32 -25.95 15.57
C LYS A 331 6.06 -26.35 16.85
N LEU A 332 6.33 -27.64 17.01
CA LEU A 332 7.04 -28.20 18.15
C LEU A 332 8.52 -28.46 17.82
N TYR A 333 9.37 -28.35 18.84
CA TYR A 333 10.81 -28.57 18.74
C TYR A 333 11.31 -29.40 19.91
N SER A 334 12.12 -30.42 19.66
CA SER A 334 12.84 -31.17 20.67
C SER A 334 14.18 -31.68 20.13
N SER A 335 15.05 -32.14 21.02
CA SER A 335 16.35 -32.69 20.62
C SER A 335 16.26 -34.15 20.12
N ASN A 336 15.20 -34.88 20.48
CA ASN A 336 14.98 -36.26 20.06
C ASN A 336 13.50 -36.63 20.03
N ILE A 337 13.20 -37.82 19.52
CA ILE A 337 11.82 -38.28 19.34
C ILE A 337 11.11 -38.56 20.66
N ASP A 338 11.80 -39.04 21.70
CA ASP A 338 11.19 -39.34 22.99
C ASP A 338 10.68 -38.08 23.65
N GLN A 339 11.49 -37.01 23.65
CA GLN A 339 11.04 -35.69 24.14
C GLN A 339 9.88 -35.16 23.28
N MET A 340 9.89 -35.40 21.97
CA MET A 340 8.80 -35.01 21.08
C MET A 340 7.50 -35.74 21.41
N THR A 341 7.59 -37.03 21.74
CA THR A 341 6.41 -37.82 22.17
C THR A 341 5.80 -37.25 23.44
N HIS A 342 6.63 -36.84 24.42
CA HIS A 342 6.13 -36.16 25.62
C HIS A 342 5.47 -34.79 25.35
N LEU A 343 6.00 -34.01 24.41
CA LEU A 343 5.36 -32.76 23.98
C LEU A 343 4.03 -33.03 23.30
N LEU A 344 3.97 -34.02 22.44
CA LEU A 344 2.74 -34.44 21.75
C LEU A 344 1.69 -34.96 22.70
N ASP A 345 2.08 -35.71 23.75
CA ASP A 345 1.18 -36.18 24.79
C ASP A 345 0.49 -34.98 25.48
N VAL A 346 1.25 -33.97 25.88
CA VAL A 346 0.68 -32.73 26.47
C VAL A 346 -0.26 -32.03 25.49
N VAL A 347 0.13 -31.88 24.21
CA VAL A 347 -0.66 -31.20 23.18
C VAL A 347 -1.96 -31.94 22.89
N THR A 348 -1.91 -33.27 22.74
CA THR A 348 -3.08 -34.09 22.42
C THR A 348 -4.04 -34.18 23.60
N THR A 349 -3.53 -34.35 24.82
CA THR A 349 -4.36 -34.37 26.05
C THR A 349 -5.07 -33.04 26.25
N PHE A 350 -4.33 -31.92 26.22
CA PHE A 350 -4.91 -30.59 26.34
C PHE A 350 -5.98 -30.33 25.25
N SER A 351 -5.67 -30.61 23.98
CA SER A 351 -6.58 -30.36 22.87
C SER A 351 -7.85 -31.19 22.95
N LYS A 352 -7.76 -32.45 23.35
CA LYS A 352 -8.89 -33.33 23.61
C LYS A 352 -9.76 -32.81 24.74
N ASP A 353 -9.15 -32.41 25.86
CA ASP A 353 -9.86 -31.91 27.03
C ASP A 353 -10.59 -30.61 26.78
N ILE A 354 -10.07 -29.76 25.89
CA ILE A 354 -10.76 -28.53 25.48
C ILE A 354 -11.66 -28.71 24.25
N GLY A 355 -11.83 -29.94 23.74
CA GLY A 355 -12.71 -30.25 22.62
C GLY A 355 -12.24 -29.75 21.24
N MET A 356 -10.93 -29.59 21.03
CA MET A 356 -10.33 -29.22 19.74
C MET A 356 -9.64 -30.41 19.09
N GLU A 357 -9.78 -30.56 17.77
CA GLU A 357 -9.24 -31.66 16.97
C GLU A 357 -8.18 -31.16 15.99
N PHE A 358 -7.24 -32.05 15.62
CA PHE A 358 -6.20 -31.78 14.62
C PHE A 358 -6.64 -32.19 13.22
N GLY A 359 -6.22 -31.44 12.22
CA GLY A 359 -6.35 -31.81 10.81
C GLY A 359 -5.22 -32.75 10.41
N GLN A 360 -5.36 -34.07 10.70
CA GLN A 360 -4.29 -35.07 10.55
C GLN A 360 -3.56 -35.02 9.19
N SER A 361 -4.28 -34.77 8.10
CA SER A 361 -3.71 -34.67 6.74
C SER A 361 -2.81 -33.46 6.53
N LYS A 362 -2.80 -32.50 7.45
CA LYS A 362 -1.96 -31.30 7.41
C LYS A 362 -0.87 -31.30 8.47
N CYS A 363 -0.86 -32.29 9.34
CA CYS A 363 0.19 -32.47 10.32
C CYS A 363 1.34 -33.26 9.72
N SER A 364 2.60 -32.88 10.03
CA SER A 364 3.77 -33.62 9.59
C SER A 364 4.91 -33.50 10.59
N TYR A 365 5.87 -34.41 10.54
CA TYR A 365 7.06 -34.35 11.37
C TYR A 365 8.34 -34.59 10.58
N MET A 366 9.46 -34.14 11.11
CA MET A 366 10.81 -34.32 10.54
C MET A 366 11.82 -34.56 11.67
N ILE A 367 12.76 -35.46 11.39
CA ILE A 367 13.90 -35.73 12.25
C ILE A 367 15.18 -35.34 11.53
N ALA A 368 16.05 -34.62 12.21
CA ALA A 368 17.43 -34.38 11.78
C ALA A 368 18.38 -34.96 12.81
N LYS A 369 19.42 -35.66 12.33
CA LYS A 369 20.53 -36.15 13.12
C LYS A 369 21.83 -35.53 12.61
N ARG A 370 22.64 -35.01 13.52
CA ARG A 370 23.92 -34.34 13.19
C ARG A 370 23.79 -33.29 12.07
N GLY A 371 22.69 -32.50 12.12
CA GLY A 371 22.44 -31.45 11.15
C GLY A 371 21.97 -31.90 9.76
N LYS A 372 21.55 -33.14 9.60
CA LYS A 372 21.04 -33.70 8.33
C LYS A 372 19.70 -34.39 8.55
N ILE A 373 18.77 -34.23 7.62
CA ILE A 373 17.46 -34.92 7.64
C ILE A 373 17.70 -36.42 7.56
N VAL A 374 17.01 -37.17 8.41
CA VAL A 374 16.96 -38.63 8.40
C VAL A 374 15.58 -39.06 7.91
N GLU A 375 15.54 -40.03 7.01
CA GLU A 375 14.32 -40.63 6.53
C GLU A 375 13.63 -41.41 7.66
N ALA A 376 12.43 -41.03 7.98
CA ALA A 376 11.54 -41.75 8.88
C ALA A 376 10.47 -42.42 8.03
N LYS A 377 10.14 -43.67 8.33
CA LYS A 377 9.20 -44.48 7.57
C LYS A 377 7.85 -44.62 8.27
N ASP A 378 7.88 -44.67 9.59
CA ASP A 378 6.70 -45.00 10.38
C ASP A 378 6.01 -43.70 10.85
N PRO A 379 4.68 -43.64 10.86
CA PRO A 379 3.95 -42.52 11.45
C PRO A 379 4.22 -42.43 12.95
N LEU A 380 4.24 -41.24 13.47
CA LEU A 380 4.29 -40.97 14.92
C LEU A 380 2.87 -41.01 15.47
N GLU A 381 2.58 -41.91 16.42
CA GLU A 381 1.24 -42.07 17.01
C GLU A 381 1.26 -41.70 18.50
N VAL A 382 0.41 -40.77 18.90
CA VAL A 382 0.26 -40.34 20.31
C VAL A 382 -1.22 -40.04 20.56
N ASN A 383 -1.83 -40.72 21.50
CA ASN A 383 -3.22 -40.51 21.94
C ASN A 383 -4.23 -40.51 20.77
N GLY A 384 -4.05 -41.36 19.75
CA GLY A 384 -4.88 -41.43 18.54
C GLY A 384 -4.60 -40.40 17.47
N LEU A 385 -3.67 -39.48 17.68
CA LEU A 385 -3.16 -38.60 16.66
C LEU A 385 -2.05 -39.31 15.88
N ARG A 386 -2.24 -39.42 14.56
CA ARG A 386 -1.30 -40.08 13.64
C ARG A 386 -0.67 -39.03 12.75
N ILE A 387 0.67 -38.83 12.85
CA ILE A 387 1.41 -37.83 12.13
C ILE A 387 2.41 -38.50 11.18
N TYR A 388 2.33 -38.19 9.89
CA TYR A 388 3.21 -38.76 8.88
C TYR A 388 4.54 -38.01 8.77
N PRO A 389 5.65 -38.73 8.48
CA PRO A 389 6.91 -38.08 8.29
C PRO A 389 6.91 -37.25 6.99
N LEU A 390 7.68 -36.17 7.02
CA LEU A 390 7.99 -35.40 5.81
C LEU A 390 9.00 -36.16 4.98
N GLY A 391 8.71 -36.40 3.69
CA GLY A 391 9.66 -37.07 2.79
C GLY A 391 10.93 -36.25 2.60
N LEU A 392 12.05 -36.92 2.28
CA LEU A 392 13.37 -36.27 2.15
C LEU A 392 13.41 -35.10 1.18
N ASN A 393 12.58 -35.10 0.13
CA ASN A 393 12.49 -34.05 -0.89
C ASN A 393 11.25 -33.17 -0.72
N ASP A 394 10.44 -33.43 0.29
CA ASP A 394 9.21 -32.71 0.53
C ASP A 394 9.49 -31.44 1.35
N ASN A 395 8.55 -30.51 1.25
CA ASN A 395 8.59 -29.29 2.03
C ASN A 395 7.25 -29.07 2.71
N TYR A 396 7.28 -28.68 3.97
CA TYR A 396 6.12 -28.21 4.70
C TYR A 396 5.96 -26.71 4.51
N ARG A 397 4.73 -26.22 4.34
CA ARG A 397 4.46 -24.78 4.18
C ARG A 397 4.15 -24.14 5.51
N TYR A 398 5.16 -23.56 6.15
CA TYR A 398 5.06 -22.88 7.44
C TYR A 398 5.04 -21.35 7.26
N LEU A 399 3.99 -20.70 7.75
CA LEU A 399 3.80 -19.24 7.68
C LEU A 399 4.10 -18.64 6.28
N GLY A 400 3.70 -19.38 5.24
CA GLY A 400 3.86 -18.94 3.85
C GLY A 400 5.21 -19.22 3.22
N ILE A 401 6.15 -19.84 3.92
CA ILE A 401 7.47 -20.27 3.44
C ILE A 401 7.54 -21.80 3.40
N ASP A 402 8.06 -22.34 2.33
CA ASP A 402 8.27 -23.79 2.17
C ASP A 402 9.60 -24.15 2.82
N GLU A 403 9.57 -25.10 3.76
CA GLU A 403 10.70 -25.51 4.57
C GLU A 403 10.77 -27.01 4.80
N ALA A 404 11.94 -27.51 5.11
CA ALA A 404 12.21 -28.80 5.75
C ALA A 404 13.14 -28.56 6.94
N LEU A 405 14.40 -29.03 6.93
CA LEU A 405 15.41 -28.63 7.94
C LEU A 405 15.86 -27.18 7.75
N SER A 406 15.76 -26.64 6.52
CA SER A 406 16.01 -25.23 6.22
C SER A 406 14.95 -24.70 5.27
N TYR A 407 14.88 -23.38 5.11
CA TYR A 407 14.03 -22.78 4.09
C TYR A 407 14.49 -23.15 2.70
N ASN A 408 13.59 -23.66 1.86
CA ASN A 408 13.91 -23.95 0.45
C ASN A 408 14.02 -22.65 -0.35
N GLY A 409 15.24 -22.06 -0.35
CA GLY A 409 15.52 -20.77 -0.98
C GLY A 409 15.10 -20.69 -2.45
N PRO A 410 15.60 -21.59 -3.34
CA PRO A 410 15.25 -21.56 -4.76
C PRO A 410 13.74 -21.66 -5.02
N LEU A 411 13.05 -22.60 -4.37
CA LEU A 411 11.62 -22.81 -4.53
C LEU A 411 10.80 -21.57 -4.11
N ASN A 412 11.09 -21.04 -2.91
CA ASN A 412 10.39 -19.89 -2.40
C ASN A 412 10.65 -18.63 -3.24
N LYS A 413 11.90 -18.35 -3.60
CA LYS A 413 12.26 -17.23 -4.49
C LYS A 413 11.58 -17.33 -5.85
N GLY A 414 11.54 -18.52 -6.45
CA GLY A 414 10.84 -18.79 -7.71
C GLY A 414 9.34 -18.49 -7.63
N LYS A 415 8.67 -18.98 -6.57
CA LYS A 415 7.23 -18.73 -6.32
C LYS A 415 6.93 -17.23 -6.16
N VAL A 416 7.68 -16.51 -5.34
CA VAL A 416 7.42 -15.08 -5.09
C VAL A 416 7.79 -14.22 -6.29
N ALA A 417 8.86 -14.52 -7.03
CA ALA A 417 9.22 -13.83 -8.25
C ALA A 417 8.15 -14.00 -9.35
N THR A 418 7.63 -15.22 -9.51
CA THR A 418 6.53 -15.51 -10.44
C THR A 418 5.27 -14.70 -10.12
N GLU A 419 4.86 -14.68 -8.85
CA GLU A 419 3.70 -13.90 -8.41
C GLU A 419 3.95 -12.39 -8.54
N TYR A 420 5.15 -11.91 -8.25
CA TYR A 420 5.54 -10.52 -8.45
C TYR A 420 5.39 -10.11 -9.93
N TYR A 421 5.98 -10.86 -10.85
CA TYR A 421 5.87 -10.54 -12.29
C TYR A 421 4.45 -10.64 -12.82
N LYS A 422 3.65 -11.57 -12.31
CA LYS A 422 2.23 -11.67 -12.63
C LYS A 422 1.49 -10.39 -12.24
N ARG A 423 1.75 -9.86 -11.04
CA ARG A 423 1.17 -8.59 -10.58
C ARG A 423 1.66 -7.40 -11.40
N VAL A 424 2.97 -7.33 -11.67
CA VAL A 424 3.56 -6.29 -12.50
C VAL A 424 2.90 -6.24 -13.88
N ARG A 425 2.77 -7.39 -14.57
CA ARG A 425 2.11 -7.44 -15.89
C ARG A 425 0.68 -6.92 -15.82
N LYS A 426 -0.12 -7.39 -14.85
CA LYS A 426 -1.52 -6.96 -14.70
C LYS A 426 -1.67 -5.47 -14.40
N ILE A 427 -0.81 -4.91 -13.56
CA ILE A 427 -0.83 -3.48 -13.24
C ILE A 427 -0.50 -2.66 -14.49
N TRP A 428 0.59 -2.99 -15.17
CA TRP A 428 1.12 -2.16 -16.23
C TRP A 428 0.40 -2.32 -17.57
N SER A 429 -0.32 -3.42 -17.81
CA SER A 429 -1.29 -3.56 -18.91
C SER A 429 -2.68 -3.02 -18.62
N SER A 430 -2.97 -2.59 -17.39
CA SER A 430 -4.30 -2.05 -17.01
C SER A 430 -4.50 -0.62 -17.53
N GLU A 431 -5.76 -0.15 -17.52
CA GLU A 431 -6.14 1.23 -17.86
C GLU A 431 -5.93 2.25 -16.72
N LEU A 432 -5.21 1.86 -15.69
CA LEU A 432 -4.86 2.79 -14.62
C LEU A 432 -3.97 3.92 -15.14
N SER A 433 -4.16 5.11 -14.57
CA SER A 433 -3.25 6.25 -14.84
C SER A 433 -1.84 5.95 -14.35
N ALA A 434 -0.85 6.69 -14.84
CA ALA A 434 0.56 6.55 -14.44
C ALA A 434 0.75 6.60 -12.92
N TYR A 435 0.12 7.57 -12.27
CA TYR A 435 0.15 7.72 -10.81
C TYR A 435 -0.42 6.49 -10.10
N ASN A 436 -1.56 5.99 -10.56
CA ASN A 436 -2.23 4.85 -9.95
C ASN A 436 -1.51 3.52 -10.23
N LYS A 437 -0.88 3.36 -11.40
CA LYS A 437 0.02 2.23 -11.70
C LYS A 437 1.22 2.20 -10.75
N MET A 438 1.82 3.36 -10.48
CA MET A 438 2.91 3.49 -9.51
C MET A 438 2.45 3.10 -8.09
N ILE A 439 1.31 3.61 -7.63
CA ILE A 439 0.75 3.23 -6.33
C ILE A 439 0.51 1.72 -6.25
N ALA A 440 -0.12 1.13 -7.27
CA ALA A 440 -0.38 -0.29 -7.32
C ALA A 440 0.93 -1.12 -7.35
N HIS A 441 1.93 -0.71 -8.12
CA HIS A 441 3.24 -1.36 -8.14
C HIS A 441 3.88 -1.38 -6.73
N ASN A 442 3.93 -0.22 -6.09
CA ASN A 442 4.59 -0.05 -4.78
C ASN A 442 3.84 -0.73 -3.62
N SER A 443 2.49 -0.79 -3.67
CA SER A 443 1.66 -1.30 -2.56
C SER A 443 1.11 -2.71 -2.78
N PHE A 444 1.19 -3.26 -4.00
CA PHE A 444 0.62 -4.56 -4.32
C PHE A 444 1.63 -5.54 -4.93
N ALA A 445 2.56 -5.09 -5.80
CA ALA A 445 3.56 -5.96 -6.38
C ALA A 445 4.79 -6.12 -5.45
N ILE A 446 5.44 -5.03 -5.06
CA ILE A 446 6.64 -5.03 -4.22
C ILE A 446 6.48 -5.81 -2.89
N PRO A 447 5.36 -5.71 -2.13
CA PRO A 447 5.22 -6.40 -0.86
C PRO A 447 5.33 -7.92 -0.93
N VAL A 448 5.08 -8.54 -2.09
CA VAL A 448 5.25 -9.99 -2.29
C VAL A 448 6.70 -10.42 -2.05
N LEU A 449 7.65 -9.65 -2.58
CA LEU A 449 9.08 -9.89 -2.40
C LEU A 449 9.54 -9.50 -1.00
N VAL A 450 9.07 -8.35 -0.49
CA VAL A 450 9.47 -7.79 0.82
C VAL A 450 9.19 -8.76 1.97
N TYR A 451 8.14 -9.57 1.87
CA TYR A 451 7.83 -10.59 2.88
C TYR A 451 8.99 -11.56 3.12
N THR A 452 9.75 -11.88 2.07
CA THR A 452 10.84 -12.84 2.13
C THR A 452 12.21 -12.20 2.46
N PHE A 453 12.31 -10.88 2.43
CA PHE A 453 13.56 -10.18 2.69
C PHE A 453 13.94 -10.27 4.18
N GLY A 454 15.14 -10.76 4.47
CA GLY A 454 15.63 -11.06 5.80
C GLY A 454 15.33 -12.48 6.30
N VAL A 455 14.31 -13.15 5.71
CA VAL A 455 14.03 -14.58 5.96
C VAL A 455 14.83 -15.46 4.99
N LEU A 456 14.71 -15.18 3.69
CA LEU A 456 15.51 -15.84 2.65
C LEU A 456 16.76 -15.03 2.33
N THR A 457 17.83 -15.71 1.97
CA THR A 457 19.09 -15.09 1.54
C THR A 457 19.01 -14.70 0.07
N TRP A 458 18.81 -13.42 -0.21
CA TRP A 458 18.84 -12.85 -1.55
C TRP A 458 20.21 -12.26 -1.88
N SER A 459 20.78 -12.61 -3.03
CA SER A 459 21.98 -11.94 -3.54
C SER A 459 21.64 -10.62 -4.21
N ILE A 460 22.59 -9.71 -4.23
CA ILE A 460 22.46 -8.41 -4.91
C ILE A 460 22.16 -8.61 -6.39
N SER A 461 22.81 -9.55 -7.04
CA SER A 461 22.60 -9.87 -8.45
C SER A 461 21.17 -10.34 -8.75
N GLU A 462 20.58 -11.18 -7.89
CA GLU A 462 19.18 -11.61 -8.05
C GLU A 462 18.19 -10.43 -7.95
N LEU A 463 18.44 -9.51 -7.00
CA LEU A 463 17.58 -8.32 -6.83
C LEU A 463 17.68 -7.37 -8.02
N ASP A 464 18.91 -7.13 -8.51
CA ASP A 464 19.16 -6.29 -9.67
C ASP A 464 18.57 -6.90 -10.95
N GLU A 465 18.64 -8.23 -11.10
CA GLU A 465 17.99 -8.94 -12.21
C GLU A 465 16.47 -8.75 -12.21
N ILE A 466 15.83 -8.81 -11.05
CA ILE A 466 14.39 -8.54 -10.92
C ILE A 466 14.08 -7.10 -11.34
N ASP A 467 14.86 -6.11 -10.92
CA ASP A 467 14.69 -4.72 -11.32
C ASP A 467 14.89 -4.53 -12.83
N VAL A 468 15.90 -5.18 -13.42
CA VAL A 468 16.15 -5.15 -14.88
C VAL A 468 14.97 -5.76 -15.65
N LYS A 469 14.52 -6.95 -15.25
CA LYS A 469 13.36 -7.61 -15.87
C LYS A 469 12.08 -6.77 -15.73
N THR A 470 11.91 -6.12 -14.59
CA THR A 470 10.77 -5.20 -14.37
C THR A 470 10.82 -4.03 -15.35
N ARG A 471 11.95 -3.34 -15.48
CA ARG A 471 12.11 -2.24 -16.46
C ARG A 471 11.86 -2.70 -17.90
N LYS A 472 12.37 -3.89 -18.28
CA LYS A 472 12.09 -4.48 -19.59
C LYS A 472 10.59 -4.69 -19.84
N LEU A 473 9.85 -5.22 -18.84
CA LEU A 473 8.39 -5.37 -18.94
C LEU A 473 7.68 -4.03 -19.13
N LEU A 474 8.08 -3.00 -18.39
CA LEU A 474 7.50 -1.67 -18.51
C LEU A 474 7.79 -1.04 -19.89
N THR A 475 8.97 -1.27 -20.43
CA THR A 475 9.36 -0.80 -21.78
C THR A 475 8.57 -1.55 -22.87
N LEU A 476 8.46 -2.87 -22.78
CA LEU A 476 7.70 -3.69 -23.73
C LEU A 476 6.22 -3.31 -23.78
N THR A 477 5.65 -2.91 -22.66
CA THR A 477 4.27 -2.43 -22.57
C THR A 477 4.14 -0.93 -22.91
N GLY A 478 5.19 -0.27 -23.40
CA GLY A 478 5.19 1.15 -23.77
C GLY A 478 5.07 2.14 -22.60
N ASN A 479 5.16 1.66 -21.37
CA ASN A 479 5.03 2.52 -20.18
C ASN A 479 6.33 3.27 -19.83
N LEU A 480 7.47 2.81 -20.32
CA LEU A 480 8.76 3.49 -20.24
C LEU A 480 9.35 3.64 -21.64
N HIS A 481 10.07 4.74 -21.89
CA HIS A 481 10.90 4.87 -23.05
C HIS A 481 12.14 3.98 -22.91
N ARG A 482 12.54 3.27 -23.98
CA ARG A 482 13.64 2.28 -23.94
C ARG A 482 14.99 2.86 -23.47
N ASN A 483 15.20 4.14 -23.72
CA ASN A 483 16.44 4.85 -23.39
C ASN A 483 16.26 5.81 -22.19
N GLY A 484 15.12 5.73 -21.48
CA GLY A 484 14.86 6.56 -20.32
C GLY A 484 15.83 6.29 -19.16
N ASP A 485 16.15 7.32 -18.41
CA ASP A 485 17.09 7.23 -17.31
C ASP A 485 16.57 6.36 -16.15
N VAL A 486 17.44 5.47 -15.65
CA VAL A 486 17.09 4.49 -14.63
C VAL A 486 16.89 5.16 -13.27
N ASP A 487 17.73 6.13 -12.89
CA ASP A 487 17.59 6.82 -11.60
C ASP A 487 16.28 7.56 -11.52
N ARG A 488 15.88 8.21 -12.61
CA ARG A 488 14.64 8.95 -12.72
C ARG A 488 13.39 8.08 -12.53
N ILE A 489 13.43 6.81 -12.91
CA ILE A 489 12.32 5.88 -12.66
C ILE A 489 12.04 5.76 -11.17
N TYR A 490 13.08 5.73 -10.36
CA TYR A 490 13.00 5.47 -8.93
C TYR A 490 13.05 6.74 -8.05
N MET A 491 13.29 7.91 -8.65
CA MET A 491 13.19 9.21 -7.96
C MET A 491 11.75 9.55 -7.59
N PRO A 492 11.51 10.31 -6.51
CA PRO A 492 10.18 10.80 -6.15
C PRO A 492 9.53 11.65 -7.24
N ARG A 493 8.21 11.58 -7.33
CA ARG A 493 7.45 12.41 -8.27
C ARG A 493 7.55 13.91 -7.96
N SER A 494 7.70 14.27 -6.69
CA SER A 494 7.98 15.65 -6.26
C SER A 494 9.27 16.23 -6.83
N GLU A 495 10.18 15.37 -7.28
CA GLU A 495 11.49 15.73 -7.86
C GLU A 495 11.58 15.40 -9.36
N GLY A 496 10.43 15.16 -10.00
CA GLY A 496 10.32 14.90 -11.44
C GLY A 496 10.58 13.45 -11.84
N GLY A 497 10.69 12.54 -10.87
CA GLY A 497 10.79 11.10 -11.10
C GLY A 497 9.44 10.40 -11.33
N ARG A 498 9.48 9.08 -11.53
CA ARG A 498 8.29 8.23 -11.67
C ARG A 498 7.74 7.72 -10.33
N GLY A 499 8.55 7.73 -9.26
CA GLY A 499 8.16 7.30 -7.92
C GLY A 499 8.01 5.80 -7.73
N LEU A 500 8.57 4.98 -8.62
CA LEU A 500 8.59 3.54 -8.42
C LEU A 500 9.58 3.15 -7.32
N LYS A 501 9.27 2.10 -6.58
CA LYS A 501 10.22 1.48 -5.67
C LYS A 501 11.04 0.46 -6.45
N SER A 502 12.37 0.56 -6.42
CA SER A 502 13.21 -0.53 -6.89
C SER A 502 13.20 -1.69 -5.90
N VAL A 503 13.32 -2.91 -6.41
CA VAL A 503 13.37 -4.13 -5.58
C VAL A 503 14.60 -4.07 -4.67
N ARG A 504 15.76 -3.65 -5.19
CA ARG A 504 16.99 -3.44 -4.42
C ARG A 504 16.77 -2.46 -3.26
N THR A 505 16.19 -1.28 -3.51
CA THR A 505 15.93 -0.32 -2.42
C THR A 505 14.91 -0.87 -1.42
N ALA A 506 13.89 -1.59 -1.88
CA ALA A 506 12.92 -2.21 -0.97
C ALA A 506 13.59 -3.26 -0.06
N PHE A 507 14.57 -4.00 -0.57
CA PHE A 507 15.41 -4.93 0.21
C PHE A 507 16.25 -4.18 1.24
N ASP A 508 17.02 -3.18 0.83
CA ASP A 508 17.89 -2.39 1.71
C ASP A 508 17.09 -1.78 2.89
N ILE A 509 15.97 -1.14 2.59
CA ILE A 509 15.09 -0.54 3.60
C ILE A 509 14.46 -1.59 4.51
N ARG A 510 14.14 -2.77 3.97
CA ARG A 510 13.60 -3.87 4.80
C ARG A 510 14.63 -4.40 5.77
N LEU A 511 15.89 -4.57 5.36
CA LEU A 511 16.94 -5.02 6.26
C LEU A 511 17.26 -4.01 7.37
N ILE A 512 17.31 -2.71 7.04
CA ILE A 512 17.45 -1.63 8.04
C ILE A 512 16.29 -1.68 9.05
N SER A 513 15.06 -1.85 8.57
CA SER A 513 13.88 -1.95 9.43
C SER A 513 13.90 -3.19 10.32
N LEU A 514 14.33 -4.34 9.78
CA LEU A 514 14.48 -5.59 10.54
C LEU A 514 15.56 -5.50 11.61
N ARG A 515 16.72 -4.91 11.29
CA ARG A 515 17.78 -4.66 12.27
C ARG A 515 17.25 -3.89 13.48
N GLN A 516 16.62 -2.76 13.24
CA GLN A 516 16.06 -1.95 14.33
C GLN A 516 15.03 -2.73 15.15
N HIS A 517 14.15 -3.49 14.47
CA HIS A 517 13.18 -4.33 15.16
C HIS A 517 13.81 -5.45 15.98
N ILE A 518 14.80 -6.18 15.43
CA ILE A 518 15.49 -7.27 16.14
C ILE A 518 16.19 -6.74 17.40
N ILE A 519 16.90 -5.62 17.29
CA ILE A 519 17.60 -5.01 18.43
C ILE A 519 16.58 -4.59 19.51
N GLN A 520 15.54 -3.85 19.17
CA GLN A 520 14.52 -3.40 20.13
C GLN A 520 13.73 -4.57 20.73
N ALA A 521 13.43 -5.61 19.95
CA ALA A 521 12.74 -6.79 20.45
C ALA A 521 13.61 -7.67 21.36
N SER A 522 14.94 -7.61 21.21
CA SER A 522 15.88 -8.41 21.99
C SER A 522 15.87 -8.10 23.49
N ASP A 523 15.45 -6.90 23.88
CA ASP A 523 15.38 -6.49 25.29
C ASP A 523 14.26 -7.23 26.03
N ALA A 524 13.13 -7.43 25.37
CA ALA A 524 11.92 -8.00 25.98
C ALA A 524 11.71 -9.50 25.66
N ASN A 525 12.29 -10.01 24.57
CA ASN A 525 12.07 -11.37 24.08
C ASN A 525 13.39 -12.17 24.05
N PRO A 526 13.56 -13.23 24.89
CA PRO A 526 14.80 -14.02 24.95
C PRO A 526 15.14 -14.72 23.62
N PHE A 527 14.13 -15.14 22.83
CA PHE A 527 14.37 -15.75 21.54
C PHE A 527 14.86 -14.72 20.52
N MET A 528 14.29 -13.50 20.50
CA MET A 528 14.78 -12.41 19.65
C MET A 528 16.18 -11.95 20.07
N ARG A 529 16.52 -12.04 21.35
CA ARG A 529 17.92 -11.82 21.83
C ARG A 529 18.87 -12.83 21.23
N LYS A 530 18.46 -14.10 21.13
CA LYS A 530 19.29 -15.13 20.45
C LYS A 530 19.38 -14.89 18.95
N VAL A 531 18.30 -14.44 18.30
CA VAL A 531 18.34 -14.02 16.90
C VAL A 531 19.33 -12.86 16.70
N HIS A 532 19.34 -11.89 17.62
CA HIS A 532 20.29 -10.78 17.60
C HIS A 532 21.74 -11.25 17.73
N GLN A 533 22.00 -12.19 18.64
CA GLN A 533 23.33 -12.75 18.90
C GLN A 533 23.80 -13.73 17.81
N HIS A 534 22.89 -14.22 16.96
CA HIS A 534 23.21 -15.22 15.95
C HIS A 534 23.89 -14.61 14.73
N GLU A 535 25.17 -14.90 14.56
CA GLU A 535 26.01 -14.36 13.48
C GLU A 535 25.57 -14.82 12.07
N GLY A 536 24.90 -15.97 11.96
CA GLY A 536 24.48 -16.56 10.68
C GLY A 536 23.35 -15.82 9.95
N SER A 537 22.60 -14.91 10.59
CA SER A 537 21.45 -14.25 9.94
C SER A 537 21.86 -13.27 8.82
N GLY A 538 23.05 -12.70 8.90
CA GLY A 538 23.55 -11.70 7.96
C GLY A 538 22.73 -10.39 7.90
N VAL A 539 21.51 -10.40 8.45
CA VAL A 539 20.58 -9.26 8.38
C VAL A 539 21.17 -8.03 9.07
N ILE A 540 21.69 -8.22 10.29
CA ILE A 540 22.23 -7.12 11.09
C ILE A 540 23.47 -6.56 10.42
N ARG A 541 24.43 -7.43 10.08
CA ARG A 541 25.68 -7.04 9.42
C ARG A 541 25.42 -6.28 8.10
N ILE A 542 24.57 -6.83 7.22
CA ILE A 542 24.26 -6.17 5.94
C ILE A 542 23.57 -4.83 6.18
N ALA A 543 22.66 -4.73 7.15
CA ALA A 543 21.99 -3.48 7.47
C ALA A 543 22.94 -2.43 8.03
N GLU A 544 23.94 -2.82 8.82
CA GLU A 544 24.99 -1.92 9.36
C GLU A 544 25.91 -1.43 8.26
N GLU A 545 26.36 -2.31 7.36
CA GLU A 545 27.11 -1.95 6.17
C GLU A 545 26.35 -0.95 5.31
N LEU A 546 25.03 -1.15 5.13
CA LEU A 546 24.16 -0.24 4.40
C LEU A 546 24.05 1.13 5.10
N LEU A 547 23.81 1.18 6.42
CA LEU A 547 23.72 2.43 7.18
C LEU A 547 25.03 3.22 7.09
N THR A 548 26.18 2.54 7.24
CA THR A 548 27.50 3.15 7.07
C THR A 548 27.69 3.72 5.67
N SER A 549 27.30 2.98 4.63
CA SER A 549 27.37 3.43 3.22
C SER A 549 26.48 4.63 2.91
N LEU A 550 25.44 4.83 3.71
CA LEU A 550 24.52 5.94 3.61
C LEU A 550 24.89 7.13 4.52
N ASP A 551 25.95 7.01 5.29
CA ASP A 551 26.37 8.01 6.30
C ASP A 551 25.26 8.31 7.32
N LEU A 552 24.61 7.24 7.80
CA LEU A 552 23.51 7.33 8.76
C LEU A 552 23.90 6.71 10.09
N ASN A 553 23.47 7.37 11.18
CA ASN A 553 23.66 6.84 12.53
C ASN A 553 22.86 5.54 12.71
N ALA A 554 23.52 4.53 13.23
CA ALA A 554 22.97 3.22 13.53
C ALA A 554 22.37 3.12 14.94
N ASP A 555 21.96 4.25 15.55
CA ASP A 555 21.41 4.29 16.91
C ASP A 555 20.21 3.33 17.07
N PRO A 556 20.31 2.33 17.95
CA PRO A 556 19.24 1.38 18.24
C PRO A 556 17.96 2.01 18.82
N ALA A 557 18.05 3.18 19.46
CA ALA A 557 16.91 3.86 20.07
C ALA A 557 15.96 4.48 19.02
N ILE A 558 16.45 4.73 17.80
CA ILE A 558 15.63 5.32 16.73
C ILE A 558 14.54 4.33 16.30
N ALA A 559 13.29 4.81 16.22
CA ALA A 559 12.18 3.98 15.72
C ALA A 559 12.44 3.46 14.30
N PRO A 560 12.10 2.20 13.99
CA PRO A 560 12.36 1.59 12.67
C PRO A 560 11.85 2.43 11.49
N LEU A 561 10.68 3.08 11.65
CA LEU A 561 10.09 3.93 10.62
C LEU A 561 10.92 5.20 10.35
N GLU A 562 11.50 5.81 11.37
CA GLU A 562 12.31 7.03 11.23
C GLU A 562 13.64 6.73 10.57
N CYS A 563 14.30 5.66 10.98
CA CYS A 563 15.53 5.18 10.36
C CYS A 563 15.32 4.91 8.86
N CYS A 564 14.23 4.21 8.52
CA CYS A 564 13.87 3.95 7.13
C CYS A 564 13.59 5.22 6.33
N LYS A 565 12.90 6.22 6.90
CA LYS A 565 12.64 7.51 6.23
C LYS A 565 13.94 8.24 5.92
N SER A 566 14.87 8.26 6.87
CA SER A 566 16.18 8.87 6.69
C SER A 566 16.98 8.18 5.58
N ALA A 567 17.03 6.86 5.58
CA ALA A 567 17.70 6.07 4.54
C ALA A 567 17.09 6.32 3.15
N VAL A 568 15.76 6.31 3.03
CA VAL A 568 15.06 6.62 1.76
C VAL A 568 15.42 8.01 1.27
N LYS A 569 15.47 9.01 2.14
CA LYS A 569 15.83 10.40 1.77
C LYS A 569 17.25 10.48 1.20
N VAL A 570 18.20 9.82 1.82
CA VAL A 570 19.60 9.79 1.35
C VAL A 570 19.71 9.07 0.01
N ILE A 571 19.05 7.90 -0.14
CA ILE A 571 19.04 7.15 -1.40
C ILE A 571 18.44 8.00 -2.53
N HIS A 572 17.34 8.70 -2.28
CA HIS A 572 16.72 9.57 -3.28
C HIS A 572 17.63 10.73 -3.67
N LYS A 573 18.30 11.37 -2.71
CA LYS A 573 19.26 12.44 -2.98
C LYS A 573 20.45 11.97 -3.81
N LYS A 574 21.00 10.77 -3.52
CA LYS A 574 22.06 10.17 -4.33
C LYS A 574 21.63 9.93 -5.78
N ARG A 575 20.41 9.40 -5.99
CA ARG A 575 19.84 9.21 -7.34
C ARG A 575 19.59 10.51 -8.07
N GLU A 576 19.08 11.52 -7.38
CA GLU A 576 18.86 12.84 -7.93
C GLU A 576 20.17 13.48 -8.42
N SER A 577 21.21 13.41 -7.59
CA SER A 577 22.55 13.91 -7.95
C SER A 577 23.11 13.15 -9.15
N SER A 578 22.99 11.82 -9.16
CA SER A 578 23.39 10.98 -10.30
C SER A 578 22.65 11.35 -11.58
N PHE A 579 21.31 11.53 -11.53
CA PHE A 579 20.52 11.93 -12.67
C PHE A 579 20.93 13.30 -13.24
N ILE A 580 21.08 14.29 -12.37
CA ILE A 580 21.41 15.67 -12.76
C ILE A 580 22.81 15.77 -13.36
N SER A 581 23.78 14.96 -12.90
CA SER A 581 25.15 14.96 -13.43
C SER A 581 25.24 14.44 -14.86
N LYS A 582 24.25 13.64 -15.34
CA LYS A 582 24.25 13.07 -16.69
C LYS A 582 24.10 14.17 -17.74
N VAL A 583 24.99 14.17 -18.71
CA VAL A 583 25.11 15.24 -19.73
C VAL A 583 23.81 15.48 -20.49
N MET A 584 23.17 14.41 -20.99
CA MET A 584 21.94 14.52 -21.78
C MET A 584 20.69 14.40 -20.91
N HIS A 585 20.55 13.29 -20.16
CA HIS A 585 19.35 13.01 -19.39
C HIS A 585 19.06 14.07 -18.32
N GLY A 586 20.09 14.55 -17.64
CA GLY A 586 20.01 15.60 -16.63
C GLY A 586 20.02 17.04 -17.14
N TYR A 587 20.18 17.25 -18.44
CA TYR A 587 20.37 18.59 -19.03
C TYR A 587 19.28 19.57 -18.62
N LEU A 588 18.04 19.27 -18.94
CA LEU A 588 16.94 20.20 -18.66
C LEU A 588 16.77 20.47 -17.15
N ALA A 589 16.84 19.42 -16.33
CA ALA A 589 16.73 19.58 -14.86
C ALA A 589 17.86 20.45 -14.29
N ARG A 590 19.09 20.32 -14.82
CA ARG A 590 20.23 21.12 -14.42
C ARG A 590 20.07 22.59 -14.84
N GLU A 591 19.66 22.84 -16.09
CA GLU A 591 19.47 24.22 -16.59
C GLU A 591 18.35 24.95 -15.85
N MET A 592 17.25 24.25 -15.56
CA MET A 592 16.15 24.85 -14.81
C MET A 592 16.52 25.20 -13.37
N ARG A 593 17.36 24.39 -12.73
CA ARG A 593 17.83 24.67 -11.35
C ARG A 593 18.79 25.84 -11.24
N LYS A 594 19.42 26.26 -12.33
CA LYS A 594 20.24 27.46 -12.35
C LYS A 594 19.42 28.76 -12.37
N LYS A 595 18.11 28.69 -12.61
CA LYS A 595 17.22 29.84 -12.77
C LYS A 595 16.39 30.06 -11.50
N PRO A 596 16.70 31.11 -10.69
CA PRO A 596 16.00 31.36 -9.43
C PRO A 596 14.52 31.76 -9.63
N GLU A 597 14.17 32.27 -10.82
CA GLU A 597 12.81 32.68 -11.15
C GLU A 597 11.85 31.50 -11.33
N ILE A 598 12.37 30.28 -11.55
CA ILE A 598 11.57 29.09 -11.75
C ILE A 598 11.05 28.54 -10.42
N ASP A 599 9.72 28.43 -10.29
CA ASP A 599 9.10 27.70 -9.17
C ASP A 599 9.18 26.19 -9.44
N PHE A 600 10.25 25.58 -8.96
CA PHE A 600 10.51 24.15 -9.23
C PHE A 600 9.43 23.24 -8.67
N LYS A 601 8.93 23.53 -7.46
CA LYS A 601 7.86 22.76 -6.82
C LYS A 601 6.55 22.83 -7.61
N THR A 602 6.18 24.01 -8.06
CA THR A 602 4.99 24.20 -8.89
C THR A 602 5.17 23.59 -10.28
N SER A 603 6.35 23.72 -10.89
CA SER A 603 6.68 23.12 -12.18
C SER A 603 6.53 21.60 -12.19
N LEU A 604 6.89 20.93 -11.10
CA LEU A 604 6.75 19.49 -10.96
C LEU A 604 5.37 19.04 -10.47
N SER A 605 4.45 19.95 -10.18
CA SER A 605 3.12 19.61 -9.67
C SER A 605 2.25 18.83 -10.67
N CYS A 606 2.52 18.97 -11.97
CA CYS A 606 1.84 18.21 -13.04
C CYS A 606 2.02 16.69 -12.91
N TRP A 607 3.15 16.22 -12.35
CA TRP A 607 3.41 14.80 -12.11
C TRP A 607 2.47 14.17 -11.07
N SER A 608 1.81 14.97 -10.24
CA SER A 608 0.77 14.50 -9.32
C SER A 608 -0.61 14.34 -9.98
N ASN A 609 -0.74 14.61 -11.28
CA ASN A 609 -1.99 14.45 -12.01
C ASN A 609 -2.39 12.97 -12.11
N ARG A 610 -3.54 12.64 -11.52
CA ARG A 610 -4.07 11.27 -11.48
C ARG A 610 -4.74 10.81 -12.78
N LYS A 611 -4.84 11.65 -13.79
CA LYS A 611 -5.47 11.32 -15.09
C LYS A 611 -4.46 11.02 -16.20
N MET A 612 -3.19 11.37 -16.02
CA MET A 612 -2.15 11.19 -17.03
C MET A 612 -1.90 9.71 -17.30
N SER A 613 -1.89 9.28 -18.54
CA SER A 613 -1.55 7.91 -18.94
C SER A 613 -0.06 7.64 -18.80
N SER A 614 0.31 6.39 -18.57
CA SER A 614 1.71 6.02 -18.38
C SER A 614 2.54 6.12 -19.65
N HIS A 615 1.92 5.86 -20.81
CA HIS A 615 2.57 6.05 -22.14
C HIS A 615 2.89 7.51 -22.40
N PHE A 616 1.97 8.39 -22.05
CA PHE A 616 2.15 9.83 -22.20
C PHE A 616 3.26 10.34 -21.29
N GLU A 617 3.25 9.92 -20.03
CA GLU A 617 4.29 10.26 -19.05
C GLU A 617 5.68 9.77 -19.48
N GLY A 618 5.77 8.54 -20.02
CA GLY A 618 7.03 8.01 -20.53
C GLY A 618 7.58 8.81 -21.72
N TYR A 619 6.69 9.31 -22.58
CA TYR A 619 7.12 10.08 -23.76
C TYR A 619 7.59 11.50 -23.39
N ILE A 620 6.89 12.20 -22.49
CA ILE A 620 7.34 13.52 -22.04
C ILE A 620 8.68 13.45 -21.28
N GLN A 621 8.90 12.39 -20.52
CA GLN A 621 10.20 12.17 -19.90
C GLN A 621 11.30 11.97 -20.94
N ALA A 622 11.05 11.21 -22.02
CA ALA A 622 12.00 11.06 -23.10
C ALA A 622 12.31 12.40 -23.79
N ILE A 623 11.32 13.29 -23.93
CA ILE A 623 11.53 14.67 -24.43
C ILE A 623 12.46 15.44 -23.47
N GLN A 624 12.16 15.44 -22.18
CA GLN A 624 12.97 16.14 -21.17
C GLN A 624 14.40 15.59 -21.06
N GLU A 625 14.58 14.31 -21.32
CA GLU A 625 15.87 13.60 -21.30
C GLU A 625 16.61 13.66 -22.64
N GLN A 626 16.09 14.38 -23.64
CA GLN A 626 16.66 14.51 -24.99
C GLN A 626 16.72 13.18 -25.76
N GLU A 627 15.80 12.23 -25.47
CA GLU A 627 15.88 10.84 -25.95
C GLU A 627 14.87 10.46 -27.05
N ILE A 628 14.16 11.44 -27.63
CA ILE A 628 13.35 11.19 -28.82
C ILE A 628 14.22 11.08 -30.08
N GLY A 629 13.86 10.21 -31.03
CA GLY A 629 14.67 9.81 -32.17
C GLY A 629 14.91 10.90 -33.24
N THR A 630 15.52 12.02 -32.87
CA THR A 630 15.94 13.10 -33.76
C THR A 630 17.19 12.69 -34.52
N LYS A 631 17.42 13.30 -35.70
CA LYS A 631 18.63 13.07 -36.52
C LYS A 631 19.90 13.37 -35.75
N TYR A 632 19.91 14.46 -34.97
CA TYR A 632 21.01 14.80 -34.06
C TYR A 632 21.33 13.67 -33.07
N LEU A 633 20.31 13.14 -32.39
CA LEU A 633 20.49 12.05 -31.42
C LEU A 633 21.01 10.78 -32.12
N ILE A 634 20.47 10.42 -33.28
CA ILE A 634 20.89 9.23 -34.03
C ILE A 634 22.34 9.37 -34.46
N ARG A 635 22.71 10.52 -35.05
CA ARG A 635 24.09 10.83 -35.43
C ARG A 635 25.05 10.73 -34.25
N LYS A 636 24.70 11.38 -33.12
CA LYS A 636 25.51 11.36 -31.88
C LYS A 636 25.76 9.94 -31.39
N ARG A 637 24.76 9.09 -31.42
CA ARG A 637 24.88 7.68 -31.00
C ARG A 637 25.73 6.84 -31.93
N LEU A 638 25.65 7.07 -33.22
CA LEU A 638 26.53 6.39 -34.19
C LEU A 638 27.99 6.75 -33.92
N ILE A 639 28.28 8.02 -33.71
CA ILE A 639 29.63 8.49 -33.36
C ILE A 639 30.11 7.82 -32.05
N GLN A 640 29.29 7.81 -31.03
CA GLN A 640 29.63 7.18 -29.75
C GLN A 640 29.84 5.67 -29.82
N SER A 641 29.22 4.99 -30.81
CA SER A 641 29.40 3.55 -31.05
C SER A 641 30.55 3.23 -32.02
N GLY A 642 31.36 4.22 -32.40
CA GLY A 642 32.47 4.06 -33.35
C GLY A 642 32.06 3.79 -34.80
N LYS A 643 30.79 4.06 -35.17
CA LYS A 643 30.27 3.88 -36.51
C LYS A 643 30.33 5.17 -37.29
N GLU A 644 30.57 5.07 -38.62
CA GLU A 644 30.44 6.23 -39.50
C GLU A 644 29.04 6.84 -39.41
N ALA A 645 29.01 8.16 -39.21
CA ALA A 645 27.76 8.89 -39.06
C ALA A 645 27.47 9.75 -40.32
N ASN A 646 27.18 9.11 -41.43
CA ASN A 646 26.77 9.77 -42.68
C ASN A 646 25.30 10.24 -42.62
N ILE A 647 24.88 10.84 -41.50
CA ILE A 647 23.54 11.39 -41.36
C ILE A 647 23.62 12.90 -41.32
N ASP A 648 22.95 13.56 -42.26
CA ASP A 648 22.69 15.00 -42.20
C ASP A 648 21.78 15.26 -40.99
N ASP A 649 22.27 16.07 -40.05
CA ASP A 649 21.53 16.39 -38.79
C ASP A 649 20.56 17.56 -38.97
N LYS A 650 20.40 18.12 -40.18
CA LYS A 650 19.44 19.17 -40.48
C LYS A 650 17.99 18.70 -40.35
N CYS A 651 17.14 19.60 -39.87
CA CYS A 651 15.71 19.34 -39.66
C CYS A 651 15.04 18.88 -40.95
N ARG A 652 14.33 17.77 -40.92
CA ARG A 652 13.60 17.17 -42.04
C ARG A 652 12.53 18.09 -42.67
N LEU A 653 12.04 19.10 -41.90
CA LEU A 653 11.00 20.04 -42.36
C LEU A 653 11.56 21.36 -42.84
N CYS A 654 12.35 22.08 -42.02
CA CYS A 654 12.85 23.39 -42.37
C CYS A 654 14.22 23.37 -43.09
N ARG A 655 15.00 22.28 -42.92
CA ARG A 655 16.36 22.07 -43.52
C ARG A 655 17.39 23.15 -43.16
N LYS A 656 17.05 24.07 -42.24
CA LYS A 656 17.91 25.19 -41.84
C LYS A 656 18.71 24.86 -40.56
N HIS A 657 18.05 24.35 -39.53
CA HIS A 657 18.59 24.16 -38.20
C HIS A 657 18.84 22.69 -37.90
N THR A 658 19.68 22.40 -36.92
CA THR A 658 19.90 21.05 -36.41
C THR A 658 18.60 20.47 -35.86
N GLU A 659 18.31 19.22 -36.20
CA GLU A 659 17.13 18.50 -35.72
C GLU A 659 17.38 17.91 -34.29
N ASP A 660 17.43 18.76 -33.29
CA ASP A 660 17.46 18.38 -31.92
C ASP A 660 16.05 18.46 -31.27
N VAL A 661 15.93 18.04 -30.00
CA VAL A 661 14.63 18.03 -29.30
C VAL A 661 14.09 19.44 -29.16
N SER A 662 14.93 20.43 -28.86
CA SER A 662 14.53 21.82 -28.65
C SER A 662 13.94 22.42 -29.92
N HIS A 663 14.59 22.16 -31.07
CA HIS A 663 14.11 22.61 -32.37
C HIS A 663 12.75 21.93 -32.70
N VAL A 664 12.62 20.63 -32.46
CA VAL A 664 11.39 19.89 -32.76
C VAL A 664 10.20 20.38 -31.96
N ILE A 665 10.39 20.67 -30.65
CA ILE A 665 9.26 21.01 -29.79
C ILE A 665 8.90 22.50 -29.76
N ALA A 666 9.84 23.41 -30.14
CA ALA A 666 9.57 24.84 -30.00
C ALA A 666 10.30 25.73 -31.01
N GLY A 667 11.26 25.21 -31.81
CA GLY A 667 12.14 26.03 -32.64
C GLY A 667 11.88 25.99 -34.17
N CYS A 668 11.08 25.04 -34.67
CA CYS A 668 10.90 24.89 -36.09
C CYS A 668 9.84 25.86 -36.66
N GLU A 669 10.25 26.81 -37.50
CA GLU A 669 9.35 27.78 -38.11
C GLU A 669 8.20 27.13 -38.95
N ARG A 670 8.47 25.99 -39.59
CA ARG A 670 7.45 25.23 -40.36
C ARG A 670 6.38 24.60 -39.48
N MET A 671 6.65 24.47 -38.17
CA MET A 671 5.72 23.90 -37.21
C MET A 671 4.90 24.98 -36.49
N ALA A 672 5.29 26.26 -36.56
CA ALA A 672 4.77 27.31 -35.71
C ALA A 672 3.23 27.46 -35.82
N THR A 673 2.74 27.82 -37.01
CA THR A 673 1.31 28.08 -37.26
C THR A 673 0.46 26.84 -37.33
N ARG A 674 1.03 25.72 -37.83
CA ARG A 674 0.29 24.49 -38.07
C ARG A 674 0.18 23.58 -36.84
N PHE A 675 1.13 23.68 -35.91
CA PHE A 675 1.18 22.73 -34.78
C PHE A 675 1.40 23.42 -33.43
N TYR A 676 2.37 24.38 -33.30
CA TYR A 676 2.64 24.96 -31.97
C TYR A 676 1.47 25.81 -31.50
N LEU A 677 0.86 26.64 -32.34
CA LEU A 677 -0.32 27.42 -31.98
C LEU A 677 -1.50 26.53 -31.66
N PRO A 678 -2.08 25.73 -32.60
CA PRO A 678 -3.37 25.06 -32.32
C PRO A 678 -3.26 23.92 -31.31
N LEU A 679 -2.15 23.21 -31.26
CA LEU A 679 -2.04 22.01 -30.37
C LEU A 679 -1.55 22.31 -28.96
N ARG A 680 -0.97 23.48 -28.70
CA ARG A 680 -0.41 23.81 -27.40
C ARG A 680 -0.85 25.16 -26.88
N HIS A 681 -0.57 26.24 -27.60
CA HIS A 681 -0.89 27.60 -27.21
C HIS A 681 -2.41 27.79 -27.05
N ASP A 682 -3.19 27.53 -28.12
CA ASP A 682 -4.63 27.76 -28.12
C ASP A 682 -5.37 26.87 -27.13
N GLU A 683 -4.89 25.65 -26.89
CA GLU A 683 -5.47 24.78 -25.86
C GLU A 683 -5.34 25.37 -24.43
N VAL A 684 -4.19 25.99 -24.12
CA VAL A 684 -3.97 26.66 -22.84
C VAL A 684 -4.83 27.91 -22.73
N ALA A 685 -4.81 28.76 -23.78
CA ALA A 685 -5.57 30.01 -23.81
C ALA A 685 -7.07 29.72 -23.73
N ARG A 686 -7.58 28.74 -24.49
CA ARG A 686 -8.99 28.32 -24.48
C ARG A 686 -9.43 27.81 -23.11
N PHE A 687 -8.60 27.05 -22.41
CA PHE A 687 -8.88 26.61 -21.06
C PHE A 687 -9.03 27.80 -20.09
N LEU A 688 -8.13 28.77 -20.16
CA LEU A 688 -8.16 29.97 -19.30
C LEU A 688 -9.40 30.83 -19.58
N TRP A 689 -9.72 31.06 -20.85
CA TRP A 689 -10.89 31.81 -21.28
C TRP A 689 -12.20 31.16 -20.78
N ASN A 690 -12.35 29.86 -20.99
CA ASN A 690 -13.50 29.11 -20.49
C ASN A 690 -13.58 29.13 -18.96
N ARG A 691 -12.43 29.12 -18.28
CA ARG A 691 -12.39 29.14 -16.82
C ARG A 691 -12.76 30.50 -16.24
N LEU A 692 -12.31 31.61 -16.87
CA LEU A 692 -12.72 32.96 -16.51
C LEU A 692 -14.22 33.18 -16.65
N ARG A 693 -14.78 32.72 -17.78
CA ARG A 693 -16.24 32.80 -18.00
C ARG A 693 -17.02 32.04 -16.91
N LYS A 694 -16.62 30.81 -16.61
CA LYS A 694 -17.28 29.98 -15.57
C LYS A 694 -17.19 30.56 -14.15
N THR A 695 -16.20 31.36 -13.86
CA THR A 695 -16.07 31.98 -12.53
C THR A 695 -17.13 33.03 -12.27
N HIS A 696 -17.71 33.60 -13.32
CA HIS A 696 -18.57 34.77 -13.23
C HIS A 696 -20.02 34.54 -13.75
N HIS A 697 -20.32 33.40 -14.35
CA HIS A 697 -21.67 33.01 -14.76
C HIS A 697 -22.40 32.21 -13.68
N ALA A 698 -23.68 32.46 -13.44
CA ALA A 698 -24.53 31.66 -12.55
C ALA A 698 -24.62 30.19 -13.04
N GLU A 699 -24.72 29.23 -12.12
CA GLU A 699 -24.95 27.83 -12.43
C GLU A 699 -26.23 27.68 -13.29
N GLY A 700 -26.09 27.18 -14.49
CA GLY A 700 -27.21 26.88 -15.43
C GLY A 700 -27.10 27.52 -16.81
N ALA A 701 -26.26 28.54 -17.01
CA ALA A 701 -26.14 29.25 -18.29
C ALA A 701 -25.18 28.60 -19.33
N PHE A 702 -24.66 27.40 -19.04
CA PHE A 702 -23.73 26.68 -19.92
C PHE A 702 -24.33 25.39 -20.47
N GLU A 703 -25.14 25.47 -21.48
CA GLU A 703 -25.29 24.40 -22.45
C GLU A 703 -24.15 24.49 -23.47
N ASN A 704 -23.31 23.47 -23.46
CA ASN A 704 -22.36 23.00 -24.52
C ASN A 704 -21.96 23.99 -25.62
N ASN A 705 -21.25 25.06 -25.30
CA ASN A 705 -20.62 25.91 -26.31
C ASN A 705 -19.09 25.58 -26.44
N GLU A 706 -18.72 24.30 -26.51
CA GLU A 706 -17.36 23.90 -26.96
C GLU A 706 -17.04 24.38 -28.37
N TYR A 707 -18.07 24.65 -29.19
CA TYR A 707 -17.95 25.11 -30.60
C TYR A 707 -17.58 26.59 -30.78
N LEU A 708 -17.79 27.46 -29.78
CA LEU A 708 -17.51 28.89 -29.93
C LEU A 708 -16.02 29.24 -30.06
N CYS A 709 -15.13 28.34 -29.66
CA CYS A 709 -13.67 28.56 -29.78
C CYS A 709 -13.07 28.16 -31.13
N GLU A 710 -13.85 27.74 -32.11
CA GLU A 710 -13.39 27.52 -33.48
C GLU A 710 -13.34 28.82 -34.30
N GLN A 711 -13.95 29.89 -33.81
CA GLN A 711 -13.92 31.22 -34.44
C GLN A 711 -12.55 31.87 -34.17
N LYS A 712 -12.03 32.57 -35.19
CA LYS A 712 -10.74 33.30 -35.13
C LYS A 712 -10.82 34.48 -34.17
N GLU A 713 -11.98 35.12 -34.03
CA GLU A 713 -12.24 36.32 -33.21
C GLU A 713 -13.65 36.18 -32.61
N PHE A 714 -13.78 36.41 -31.30
CA PHE A 714 -15.05 36.25 -30.62
C PHE A 714 -15.18 37.18 -29.39
N ILE A 715 -16.37 37.79 -29.19
CA ILE A 715 -16.74 38.54 -27.99
C ILE A 715 -17.91 37.83 -27.34
N ASP A 716 -17.81 37.58 -26.04
CA ASP A 716 -18.89 37.08 -25.22
C ASP A 716 -19.25 38.12 -24.15
N THR A 717 -20.50 38.34 -23.91
CA THR A 717 -20.96 39.34 -22.93
C THR A 717 -21.82 38.67 -21.89
N CYS A 718 -21.58 38.97 -20.63
CA CYS A 718 -22.32 38.45 -19.51
C CYS A 718 -22.48 39.57 -18.46
N GLU A 719 -23.72 39.98 -18.19
CA GLU A 719 -24.06 41.06 -17.25
C GLU A 719 -23.26 42.34 -17.52
N SER A 720 -22.34 42.67 -16.59
CA SER A 720 -21.46 43.84 -16.70
C SER A 720 -20.08 43.54 -17.25
N ARG A 721 -19.87 42.35 -17.80
CA ARG A 721 -18.53 41.91 -18.28
C ARG A 721 -18.54 41.50 -19.72
N GLU A 722 -17.47 41.85 -20.44
CA GLU A 722 -17.17 41.40 -21.78
C GLU A 722 -15.89 40.59 -21.80
N TYR A 723 -15.91 39.47 -22.53
CA TYR A 723 -14.80 38.55 -22.72
C TYR A 723 -14.40 38.56 -24.20
N TRP A 724 -13.24 39.09 -24.50
CA TRP A 724 -12.74 39.18 -25.86
C TRP A 724 -11.71 38.08 -26.10
N TRP A 725 -11.90 37.33 -27.17
CA TRP A 725 -10.99 36.30 -27.62
C TRP A 725 -10.30 36.76 -28.90
N ASN A 726 -8.95 36.96 -28.82
CA ASN A 726 -8.08 37.30 -29.97
C ASN A 726 -8.61 38.51 -30.79
N ILE A 727 -9.11 39.54 -30.15
CA ILE A 727 -9.68 40.75 -30.76
C ILE A 727 -8.59 41.84 -30.85
N PRO A 728 -8.37 42.48 -32.01
CA PRO A 728 -7.46 43.59 -32.12
C PRO A 728 -8.04 44.84 -31.42
N VAL A 729 -7.23 45.42 -30.53
CA VAL A 729 -7.61 46.64 -29.84
C VAL A 729 -7.33 47.86 -30.73
N LYS A 730 -8.28 48.73 -30.91
CA LYS A 730 -8.06 50.05 -31.56
C LYS A 730 -7.29 50.94 -30.59
N THR A 731 -6.27 51.65 -31.08
CA THR A 731 -5.39 52.49 -30.30
C THR A 731 -5.22 53.85 -30.93
N CYS A 732 -5.00 54.92 -30.16
CA CYS A 732 -4.83 56.27 -30.69
C CYS A 732 -3.52 56.44 -31.45
N THR A 733 -2.48 55.67 -31.13
CA THR A 733 -1.22 55.63 -31.85
C THR A 733 -1.01 54.22 -32.43
N LYS A 734 -0.20 54.11 -33.50
CA LYS A 734 0.08 52.81 -34.12
C LYS A 734 0.91 51.95 -33.17
N VAL A 735 0.28 50.88 -32.67
CA VAL A 735 0.91 49.85 -31.82
C VAL A 735 1.12 48.57 -32.63
N LYS A 736 2.33 48.09 -32.62
CA LYS A 736 2.71 46.87 -33.42
C LYS A 736 2.01 45.60 -32.91
N HIS A 737 1.84 45.50 -31.61
CA HIS A 737 1.22 44.34 -30.95
C HIS A 737 -0.05 44.79 -30.21
N ASN A 738 -1.16 44.82 -30.95
CA ASN A 738 -2.46 45.32 -30.45
C ASN A 738 -3.51 44.19 -30.33
N ARG A 739 -3.10 42.93 -30.39
CA ARG A 739 -4.00 41.77 -30.36
C ARG A 739 -3.58 40.79 -29.24
N PRO A 740 -3.99 41.00 -28.01
CA PRO A 740 -3.81 40.04 -26.93
C PRO A 740 -4.72 38.84 -27.10
N ASP A 741 -4.36 37.70 -26.50
CA ASP A 741 -5.13 36.47 -26.58
C ASP A 741 -6.50 36.60 -25.91
N ILE A 742 -6.56 37.20 -24.70
CA ILE A 742 -7.80 37.36 -23.93
C ILE A 742 -7.83 38.74 -23.30
N ILE A 743 -8.96 39.42 -23.43
CA ILE A 743 -9.28 40.64 -22.67
C ILE A 743 -10.60 40.44 -21.93
N VAL A 744 -10.64 40.84 -20.68
CA VAL A 744 -11.87 40.81 -19.86
C VAL A 744 -12.13 42.22 -19.36
N TRP A 745 -13.23 42.81 -19.80
CA TRP A 745 -13.74 44.09 -19.31
C TRP A 745 -14.76 43.85 -18.20
N ASP A 746 -14.59 44.46 -17.07
CA ASP A 746 -15.59 44.55 -16.01
C ASP A 746 -16.09 46.00 -15.92
N HIS A 747 -17.21 46.28 -16.54
CA HIS A 747 -17.76 47.62 -16.64
C HIS A 747 -18.28 48.15 -15.30
N LYS A 748 -18.68 47.23 -14.39
CA LYS A 748 -19.14 47.60 -13.04
C LYS A 748 -17.96 47.98 -12.13
N ALA A 749 -16.92 47.16 -12.14
CA ALA A 749 -15.72 47.42 -11.33
C ALA A 749 -14.75 48.41 -11.97
N LYS A 750 -15.01 48.84 -13.25
CA LYS A 750 -14.08 49.67 -14.04
C LYS A 750 -12.65 49.08 -14.10
N THR A 751 -12.59 47.77 -14.32
CA THR A 751 -11.31 47.05 -14.46
C THR A 751 -11.21 46.32 -15.79
N CYS A 752 -10.05 46.25 -16.36
CA CYS A 752 -9.76 45.53 -17.59
C CYS A 752 -8.55 44.59 -17.36
N PHE A 753 -8.75 43.30 -17.56
CA PHE A 753 -7.70 42.28 -17.47
C PHE A 753 -7.26 41.89 -18.88
N ILE A 754 -5.96 41.93 -19.13
CA ILE A 754 -5.33 41.56 -20.40
C ILE A 754 -4.46 40.34 -20.13
N LEU A 755 -4.78 39.19 -20.72
CA LEU A 755 -4.01 37.97 -20.59
C LEU A 755 -3.35 37.64 -21.92
N GLU A 756 -2.08 37.32 -21.86
CA GLU A 756 -1.27 36.88 -22.99
C GLU A 756 -0.61 35.54 -22.66
N VAL A 757 -0.88 34.52 -23.48
CA VAL A 757 -0.39 33.18 -23.27
C VAL A 757 0.86 32.94 -24.12
N ALA A 758 1.84 32.25 -23.57
CA ALA A 758 2.92 31.72 -24.38
C ALA A 758 3.43 30.37 -23.85
N CYS A 759 3.83 29.52 -24.78
CA CYS A 759 4.39 28.21 -24.48
C CYS A 759 5.79 28.03 -25.11
N PRO A 760 6.81 28.75 -24.62
CA PRO A 760 8.17 28.68 -25.14
C PRO A 760 8.88 27.38 -24.75
N LEU A 761 10.11 27.22 -25.28
CA LEU A 761 11.05 26.24 -24.72
C LEU A 761 11.28 26.55 -23.23
N ASP A 762 11.37 25.54 -22.40
CA ASP A 762 11.42 25.69 -20.93
C ASP A 762 12.57 26.61 -20.47
N VAL A 763 13.71 26.54 -21.12
CA VAL A 763 14.85 27.42 -20.82
C VAL A 763 14.59 28.91 -21.10
N ASN A 764 13.56 29.25 -21.83
CA ASN A 764 13.19 30.62 -22.21
C ASN A 764 11.96 31.16 -21.47
N VAL A 765 11.42 30.45 -20.50
CA VAL A 765 10.17 30.82 -19.81
C VAL A 765 10.26 32.19 -19.17
N SER A 766 11.29 32.49 -18.38
CA SER A 766 11.48 33.79 -17.73
C SER A 766 11.75 34.93 -18.73
N LEU A 767 12.57 34.66 -19.76
CA LEU A 767 12.82 35.61 -20.81
C LEU A 767 11.54 36.00 -21.57
N LYS A 768 10.69 35.01 -21.84
CA LYS A 768 9.42 35.23 -22.55
C LYS A 768 8.40 36.00 -21.73
N GLU A 769 8.41 35.84 -20.40
CA GLU A 769 7.60 36.64 -19.47
C GLU A 769 7.96 38.11 -19.57
N THR A 770 9.23 38.47 -19.41
CA THR A 770 9.72 39.83 -19.55
C THR A 770 9.51 40.40 -20.97
N GLU A 771 9.73 39.61 -22.01
CA GLU A 771 9.46 40.00 -23.41
C GLU A 771 8.00 40.42 -23.59
N LYS A 772 7.03 39.62 -23.07
CA LYS A 772 5.61 39.95 -23.20
C LYS A 772 5.23 41.20 -22.39
N GLU A 773 5.76 41.37 -21.20
CA GLU A 773 5.55 42.60 -20.40
C GLU A 773 6.00 43.85 -21.16
N ASN A 774 7.20 43.81 -21.78
CA ASN A 774 7.72 44.91 -22.55
C ASN A 774 6.90 45.19 -23.82
N ILE A 775 6.55 44.15 -24.58
CA ILE A 775 5.80 44.25 -25.85
C ILE A 775 4.42 44.89 -25.63
N TYR A 776 3.67 44.41 -24.61
CA TYR A 776 2.31 44.90 -24.35
C TYR A 776 2.25 46.16 -23.52
N GLY A 777 3.37 46.64 -22.95
CA GLY A 777 3.43 47.86 -22.19
C GLY A 777 2.99 49.11 -23.00
N GLN A 778 3.26 49.17 -24.30
CA GLN A 778 2.82 50.26 -25.18
C GLN A 778 1.29 50.20 -25.39
N LEU A 779 0.74 49.03 -25.59
CA LEU A 779 -0.72 48.83 -25.76
C LEU A 779 -1.45 49.26 -24.48
N ILE A 780 -0.98 48.88 -23.30
CA ILE A 780 -1.59 49.19 -22.00
C ILE A 780 -1.61 50.70 -21.79
N ARG A 781 -0.48 51.42 -22.05
CA ARG A 781 -0.42 52.88 -21.98
C ARG A 781 -1.44 53.55 -22.90
N ASN A 782 -1.58 53.09 -24.15
CA ASN A 782 -2.59 53.59 -25.09
C ASN A 782 -4.03 53.35 -24.55
N MET A 783 -4.32 52.20 -24.02
CA MET A 783 -5.64 51.86 -23.45
C MET A 783 -5.94 52.73 -22.21
N GLN A 784 -4.94 52.98 -21.34
CA GLN A 784 -5.08 53.85 -20.21
C GLN A 784 -5.39 55.31 -20.61
N MET A 785 -4.84 55.83 -21.72
CA MET A 785 -5.14 57.15 -22.25
C MET A 785 -6.56 57.24 -22.85
N MET A 786 -7.01 56.14 -23.45
CA MET A 786 -8.35 56.09 -24.09
C MET A 786 -9.50 55.83 -23.11
N TYR A 787 -9.25 55.07 -22.05
CA TYR A 787 -10.24 54.63 -21.06
C TYR A 787 -9.75 55.00 -19.65
N THR A 788 -9.73 56.31 -19.38
CA THR A 788 -9.18 56.88 -18.13
C THR A 788 -9.90 56.45 -16.86
N GLU A 789 -11.13 56.00 -16.97
CA GLU A 789 -11.95 55.46 -15.86
C GLU A 789 -11.65 53.99 -15.50
N TYR A 790 -10.81 53.30 -16.33
CA TYR A 790 -10.53 51.89 -16.13
C TYR A 790 -9.12 51.68 -15.56
N THR A 791 -9.02 50.67 -14.67
CA THR A 791 -7.75 50.16 -14.22
C THR A 791 -7.35 48.94 -15.04
N PHE A 792 -6.15 48.95 -15.60
CA PHE A 792 -5.66 47.88 -16.47
C PHE A 792 -4.69 46.97 -15.74
N THR A 793 -4.89 45.69 -15.83
CA THR A 793 -4.01 44.65 -15.29
C THR A 793 -3.53 43.72 -16.42
N PHE A 794 -2.22 43.63 -16.61
CA PHE A 794 -1.63 42.69 -17.56
C PHE A 794 -1.11 41.45 -16.86
N ALA A 795 -1.36 40.29 -17.42
CA ALA A 795 -0.93 39.00 -16.91
C ALA A 795 -0.33 38.14 -18.02
N PRO A 796 1.00 38.06 -18.12
CA PRO A 796 1.65 37.08 -18.99
C PRO A 796 1.52 35.69 -18.37
N ILE A 797 0.83 34.81 -19.07
CA ILE A 797 0.64 33.40 -18.65
C ILE A 797 1.63 32.52 -19.42
N ILE A 798 2.81 32.35 -18.87
CA ILE A 798 3.89 31.64 -19.55
C ILE A 798 4.06 30.24 -18.96
N VAL A 799 3.97 29.23 -19.83
CA VAL A 799 4.14 27.81 -19.45
C VAL A 799 5.13 27.17 -20.42
N GLY A 800 6.21 26.64 -19.92
CA GLY A 800 7.21 25.95 -20.73
C GLY A 800 6.64 24.74 -21.49
N ALA A 801 7.24 24.41 -22.62
CA ALA A 801 6.82 23.30 -23.47
C ALA A 801 6.74 21.96 -22.71
N SER A 802 7.54 21.76 -21.68
CA SER A 802 7.48 20.58 -20.82
C SER A 802 6.94 20.85 -19.39
N GLY A 803 6.32 22.02 -19.19
CA GLY A 803 5.52 22.34 -17.99
C GLY A 803 6.21 23.20 -16.92
N TYR A 804 7.42 23.73 -17.18
CA TYR A 804 8.07 24.65 -16.25
C TYR A 804 7.37 26.01 -16.19
N VAL A 805 7.33 26.62 -15.01
CA VAL A 805 6.65 27.90 -14.77
C VAL A 805 7.47 28.78 -13.82
N THR A 806 7.27 30.10 -13.93
CA THR A 806 7.89 31.07 -13.03
C THR A 806 7.16 31.16 -11.68
N SER A 807 7.80 31.74 -10.68
CA SER A 807 7.21 32.05 -9.38
C SER A 807 6.07 33.07 -9.49
N ASN A 808 6.13 33.98 -10.49
CA ASN A 808 5.17 35.05 -10.72
C ASN A 808 3.81 34.54 -11.24
N LEU A 809 3.77 33.35 -11.87
CA LEU A 809 2.54 32.83 -12.48
C LEU A 809 1.36 32.75 -11.49
N LYS A 810 1.62 32.44 -10.23
CA LYS A 810 0.56 32.42 -9.19
C LYS A 810 -0.03 33.81 -8.96
N GLN A 811 0.82 34.83 -8.94
CA GLN A 811 0.40 36.22 -8.76
C GLN A 811 -0.35 36.72 -10.00
N HIS A 812 0.15 36.44 -11.21
CA HIS A 812 -0.56 36.78 -12.46
C HIS A 812 -1.97 36.21 -12.50
N LEU A 813 -2.14 34.94 -12.13
CA LEU A 813 -3.47 34.31 -12.07
C LEU A 813 -4.37 34.92 -10.97
N ASN A 814 -3.81 35.28 -9.84
CA ASN A 814 -4.55 35.94 -8.77
C ASN A 814 -4.99 37.36 -9.18
N ASN A 815 -4.13 38.11 -9.85
CA ASN A 815 -4.39 39.47 -10.31
C ASN A 815 -5.52 39.58 -11.36
N VAL A 816 -5.77 38.50 -12.11
CA VAL A 816 -6.88 38.42 -13.09
C VAL A 816 -8.16 37.82 -12.54
N GLY A 817 -8.27 37.70 -11.21
CA GLY A 817 -9.53 37.35 -10.54
C GLY A 817 -9.78 35.88 -10.28
N PHE A 818 -8.77 34.99 -10.42
CA PHE A 818 -8.94 33.60 -9.99
C PHE A 818 -8.82 33.46 -8.47
N GLU A 819 -9.71 32.70 -7.86
CA GLU A 819 -9.65 32.38 -6.44
C GLU A 819 -8.34 31.69 -6.06
N THR A 820 -7.67 32.15 -5.03
CA THR A 820 -6.38 31.62 -4.53
C THR A 820 -6.41 30.10 -4.31
N LYS A 821 -7.55 29.54 -3.81
CA LYS A 821 -7.74 28.09 -3.61
C LYS A 821 -7.77 27.30 -4.92
N SER A 822 -8.20 27.92 -6.01
CA SER A 822 -8.33 27.27 -7.34
C SER A 822 -7.03 27.32 -8.15
N ILE A 823 -6.14 28.30 -7.91
CA ILE A 823 -4.90 28.55 -8.66
C ILE A 823 -4.01 27.32 -8.80
N PRO A 824 -3.71 26.53 -7.75
CA PRO A 824 -2.87 25.33 -7.91
C PRO A 824 -3.48 24.29 -8.87
N SER A 825 -4.79 24.21 -8.94
CA SER A 825 -5.49 23.32 -9.88
C SER A 825 -5.43 23.85 -11.31
N ILE A 826 -5.57 25.17 -11.49
CA ILE A 826 -5.47 25.84 -12.79
C ILE A 826 -4.06 25.68 -13.35
N ILE A 827 -3.01 25.97 -12.57
CA ILE A 827 -1.61 25.82 -13.00
C ILE A 827 -1.35 24.39 -13.44
N ARG A 828 -1.77 23.39 -12.64
CA ARG A 828 -1.60 21.99 -13.01
C ARG A 828 -2.31 21.62 -14.30
N GLN A 829 -3.46 22.20 -14.56
CA GLN A 829 -4.21 21.92 -15.79
C GLN A 829 -3.55 22.56 -17.03
N ILE A 830 -3.11 23.82 -16.95
CA ILE A 830 -2.39 24.47 -18.05
C ILE A 830 -1.05 23.77 -18.36
N GLN A 831 -0.33 23.31 -17.31
CA GLN A 831 0.86 22.48 -17.50
C GLN A 831 0.56 21.21 -18.29
N VAL A 832 -0.50 20.49 -17.90
CA VAL A 832 -0.90 19.24 -18.57
C VAL A 832 -1.29 19.50 -20.02
N LEU A 833 -1.97 20.61 -20.31
CA LEU A 833 -2.32 21.00 -21.69
C LEU A 833 -1.08 21.34 -22.51
N ALA A 834 -0.15 22.13 -21.98
CA ALA A 834 1.10 22.48 -22.65
C ALA A 834 1.94 21.22 -22.94
N ILE A 835 2.08 20.34 -21.96
CA ILE A 835 2.77 19.05 -22.09
C ILE A 835 2.08 18.16 -23.13
N SER A 836 0.74 18.11 -23.13
CA SER A 836 -0.04 17.33 -24.09
C SER A 836 0.18 17.80 -25.51
N GLY A 837 0.15 19.11 -25.73
CA GLY A 837 0.47 19.72 -27.02
C GLY A 837 1.88 19.35 -27.48
N THR A 838 2.86 19.46 -26.60
CA THR A 838 4.26 19.11 -26.88
C THR A 838 4.44 17.65 -27.30
N VAL A 839 3.80 16.71 -26.57
CA VAL A 839 3.85 15.29 -26.95
C VAL A 839 3.17 15.03 -28.29
N LYS A 840 2.04 15.67 -28.58
CA LYS A 840 1.35 15.58 -29.89
C LYS A 840 2.25 16.10 -31.00
N ILE A 841 2.86 17.28 -30.79
CA ILE A 841 3.80 17.91 -31.72
C ILE A 841 4.96 16.98 -32.04
N ALA A 842 5.66 16.49 -31.00
CA ALA A 842 6.81 15.61 -31.18
C ALA A 842 6.44 14.31 -31.90
N LYS A 843 5.32 13.66 -31.53
CA LYS A 843 4.83 12.45 -32.19
C LYS A 843 4.47 12.69 -33.65
N THR A 844 3.86 13.82 -33.96
CA THR A 844 3.51 14.19 -35.35
C THR A 844 4.76 14.46 -36.18
N PHE A 845 5.72 15.20 -35.59
CA PHE A 845 7.01 15.44 -36.24
C PHE A 845 7.73 14.13 -36.61
N MET A 846 7.75 13.16 -35.67
CA MET A 846 8.42 11.88 -35.89
C MET A 846 7.78 10.99 -36.99
N LYS A 847 6.55 11.30 -37.42
CA LYS A 847 5.89 10.62 -38.56
C LYS A 847 6.31 11.14 -39.92
N PHE A 848 6.86 12.35 -40.00
CA PHE A 848 7.39 12.85 -41.28
C PHE A 848 8.62 12.02 -41.67
N LYS A 849 8.66 11.57 -42.97
CA LYS A 849 9.81 10.86 -43.49
C LYS A 849 11.02 11.78 -43.51
N SER A 850 12.17 11.26 -43.17
CA SER A 850 13.46 11.99 -43.18
C SER A 850 13.95 12.30 -44.60
#